data_9d9368a0b7f4952606b23ae9f2045839
#
_entry.id   9d9368a0b7f4952606b23ae9f2045839
#
_cell.length_a   1.000
_cell.length_b   1.000
_cell.length_c   1.000
_cell.angle_alpha   90.00
_cell.angle_beta   90.00
_cell.angle_gamma   90.00
#
_symmetry.space_group_name_H-M   'P 1'
#
loop_
_entity.id
_entity.type
_entity.pdbx_description
1 polymer ?
#
loop_
_entity_poly.entity_id
_entity_poly.type
_entity_poly.pdbx_seq_one_letter_code
_entity_poly.pdbx_strand_id
1 'polypeptide(L)'
;MSDTVARGRSGPDVTSRQGPVAALREEEAEAGVVPRLQAVVEAQPDAVAVADARRRITYAELAAGAALVRGRVLAAAAPGEPVAVLHSHDAGAVVVALGVLASGHPLVMLDPRTPVPRLAELVRRAGATTVLADAEFTDAAGAVLPRVIAVPGPPTGGAARRPDAVAALAAMWAAPPDPEDPAVLAFTSGTTGNPKIVVNDHRMLVHDAWSNAIATGAFGAGDVVGHSLPLAFHAGLMAVVAGAVVGARLEVYDVRASGVGGLAPWLHEVGAAFTALSPAIARALVASSPDATLLSTLRAVSLAGEALHGVDARKLLALLPAGCVLLNRYGSSETGLITTSPLRQGDPIPDGPLPVGPVAGLGVISIRAEDGSSLPDGEPGTVTFTRCHLASGYWNDAEATAQAFTHHADGTTTFRSKDVGRWDATGLTLLGRRDHSVKIRGYLVEPGEVDAALFALPDVREAVTVGVPDGNGHRLVAYVVPDADKPSAAGIRTGLRQVLPGHMVPATVVFLDALPRTERGKIDRAALPPPPPPITGPGPQTVWEGVIAEAWTWVLELEHIPRDADFFELGGDSLAAEALISLITGQLGVPAEGVTPALLVEAPTLAEFAKRLHRRPDRKHPTLTTLRESGAKPPLWLIAGGGALGVGFVPLTRQLDADQPVFGLHSHGLEQRAVPDWSVQSAARRHLMVLRQLQRRGPYFIGGHSFGGILAYEMARQLRDHGHEVGLLIAFDSFPPDPSVLPPSPQKSLVGKLKGAVGLAVTGLVPTPGVGQYWRFHTQSQFLSRRYSAPPYAGPTLVVVAESGESEARAQWDRHLTGPWQMATVPGDHNSFLRDPYVTRTGEIVVEALAQAREGRFAGQAPAPSGRPPGAGVVTLPGATSPGPGVGTA
;
A
#
# COMPACT_ATOMS: atom_id res chain seq x y z
N MET A 1 37.75 -27.75 22.34
CA MET A 1 36.30 -27.86 22.11
C MET A 1 36.02 -26.95 20.94
N SER A 2 35.70 -27.49 19.81
CA SER A 2 35.63 -26.80 18.53
C SER A 2 34.45 -25.82 18.52
N ASP A 3 34.74 -24.54 18.57
CA ASP A 3 33.75 -23.51 18.18
C ASP A 3 33.34 -23.79 16.73
N THR A 4 32.08 -24.13 16.52
CA THR A 4 31.53 -24.37 15.20
C THR A 4 31.41 -23.01 14.48
N VAL A 5 32.51 -22.62 13.80
CA VAL A 5 32.56 -21.44 12.96
C VAL A 5 31.72 -21.74 11.72
N ALA A 6 30.46 -21.31 11.71
CA ALA A 6 29.64 -21.34 10.52
C ALA A 6 30.16 -20.26 9.55
N ARG A 7 31.09 -20.61 8.66
CA ARG A 7 31.48 -19.76 7.53
C ARG A 7 30.31 -19.70 6.58
N GLY A 8 29.81 -18.49 6.31
CA GLY A 8 28.72 -18.24 5.37
C GLY A 8 29.01 -18.88 4.01
N ARG A 9 28.02 -19.61 3.47
CA ARG A 9 28.05 -20.01 2.06
C ARG A 9 27.74 -18.78 1.23
N SER A 10 28.45 -18.61 0.09
CA SER A 10 28.08 -17.63 -0.94
C SER A 10 26.58 -17.71 -1.21
N GLY A 11 25.91 -16.56 -1.22
CA GLY A 11 24.47 -16.46 -1.50
C GLY A 11 24.09 -17.07 -2.83
N PRO A 12 22.78 -17.23 -3.10
CA PRO A 12 22.30 -17.76 -4.37
C PRO A 12 22.83 -16.89 -5.50
N ASP A 13 23.37 -17.54 -6.55
CA ASP A 13 23.87 -16.91 -7.75
C ASP A 13 22.71 -16.25 -8.51
N VAL A 14 22.34 -15.05 -8.05
CA VAL A 14 21.46 -14.15 -8.80
C VAL A 14 22.42 -13.40 -9.72
N THR A 15 22.56 -13.85 -10.97
CA THR A 15 23.47 -13.29 -11.96
C THR A 15 23.30 -11.77 -12.07
N SER A 16 24.16 -11.01 -11.38
CA SER A 16 24.25 -9.56 -11.55
C SER A 16 24.79 -9.26 -12.95
N ARG A 17 24.22 -8.30 -13.65
CA ARG A 17 24.80 -7.79 -14.88
C ARG A 17 26.16 -7.17 -14.53
N GLN A 18 27.22 -7.55 -15.25
CA GLN A 18 28.50 -6.85 -15.16
C GLN A 18 28.30 -5.43 -15.70
N GLY A 19 28.20 -4.46 -14.81
CA GLY A 19 28.16 -3.03 -15.14
C GLY A 19 29.60 -2.47 -15.36
N PRO A 20 29.73 -1.21 -15.77
CA PRO A 20 31.02 -0.54 -15.94
C PRO A 20 31.78 -0.34 -14.64
N VAL A 21 31.11 -0.44 -13.50
CA VAL A 21 31.69 -0.28 -12.15
C VAL A 21 32.19 -1.62 -11.65
N ALA A 22 33.42 -1.68 -11.13
CA ALA A 22 33.92 -2.87 -10.46
C ALA A 22 33.02 -3.22 -9.25
N ALA A 23 32.73 -4.52 -9.07
CA ALA A 23 31.92 -4.98 -7.96
C ALA A 23 32.54 -4.51 -6.63
N LEU A 24 31.69 -4.03 -5.73
CA LEU A 24 32.12 -3.64 -4.38
C LEU A 24 32.72 -4.86 -3.68
N ARG A 25 33.92 -4.72 -3.15
CA ARG A 25 34.61 -5.74 -2.37
C ARG A 25 34.50 -5.40 -0.89
N GLU A 26 34.57 -6.44 -0.06
CA GLU A 26 34.42 -6.27 1.38
C GLU A 26 35.50 -5.35 1.97
N GLU A 27 36.76 -5.49 1.51
CA GLU A 27 37.88 -4.70 1.99
C GLU A 27 37.75 -3.19 1.72
N GLU A 28 36.89 -2.81 0.78
CA GLU A 28 36.61 -1.40 0.45
C GLU A 28 35.78 -0.71 1.55
N ALA A 29 35.26 -1.47 2.52
CA ALA A 29 34.61 -0.88 3.70
C ALA A 29 35.60 -0.02 4.53
N GLU A 30 36.88 -0.39 4.58
CA GLU A 30 37.91 0.35 5.30
C GLU A 30 38.16 1.76 4.72
N ALA A 31 37.74 2.03 3.49
CA ALA A 31 37.86 3.35 2.86
C ALA A 31 36.66 4.26 3.15
N GLY A 32 35.52 3.72 3.58
CA GLY A 32 34.30 4.45 3.84
C GLY A 32 33.51 4.83 2.57
N VAL A 33 32.42 5.58 2.76
CA VAL A 33 31.41 5.87 1.73
C VAL A 33 31.95 6.75 0.59
N VAL A 34 32.69 7.82 0.91
CA VAL A 34 33.06 8.86 -0.07
C VAL A 34 34.05 8.35 -1.13
N PRO A 35 35.15 7.65 -0.79
CA PRO A 35 36.04 7.09 -1.80
C PRO A 35 35.36 6.07 -2.71
N ARG A 36 34.46 5.27 -2.18
CA ARG A 36 33.70 4.31 -3.00
C ARG A 36 32.72 5.02 -3.95
N LEU A 37 32.01 6.05 -3.45
CA LEU A 37 31.16 6.88 -4.31
C LEU A 37 31.97 7.56 -5.42
N GLN A 38 33.18 8.06 -5.13
CA GLN A 38 34.09 8.63 -6.12
C GLN A 38 34.39 7.63 -7.25
N ALA A 39 34.77 6.40 -6.89
CA ALA A 39 35.06 5.34 -7.86
C ALA A 39 33.87 5.03 -8.78
N VAL A 40 32.64 5.04 -8.22
CA VAL A 40 31.41 4.85 -9.00
C VAL A 40 31.17 6.03 -9.95
N VAL A 41 31.32 7.26 -9.46
CA VAL A 41 31.13 8.49 -10.29
C VAL A 41 32.13 8.55 -11.43
N GLU A 42 33.40 8.20 -11.17
CA GLU A 42 34.43 8.17 -12.21
C GLU A 42 34.17 7.11 -13.29
N ALA A 43 33.61 5.96 -12.90
CA ALA A 43 33.31 4.86 -13.81
C ALA A 43 32.04 5.10 -14.66
N GLN A 44 31.03 5.80 -14.13
CA GLN A 44 29.73 6.00 -14.81
C GLN A 44 29.08 7.37 -14.51
N PRO A 45 29.73 8.50 -14.82
CA PRO A 45 29.26 9.84 -14.43
C PRO A 45 27.89 10.21 -14.99
N ASP A 46 27.56 9.77 -16.22
CA ASP A 46 26.34 10.11 -16.93
C ASP A 46 25.20 9.09 -16.69
N ALA A 47 25.46 7.98 -16.00
CA ALA A 47 24.42 7.04 -15.62
C ALA A 47 23.48 7.66 -14.58
N VAL A 48 22.18 7.34 -14.65
CA VAL A 48 21.20 7.78 -13.67
C VAL A 48 21.48 7.08 -12.34
N ALA A 49 21.76 7.86 -11.31
CA ALA A 49 21.99 7.39 -9.95
C ALA A 49 20.70 7.27 -9.16
N VAL A 50 19.84 8.29 -9.22
CA VAL A 50 18.57 8.33 -8.53
C VAL A 50 17.52 9.04 -9.35
N ALA A 51 16.28 8.55 -9.31
CA ALA A 51 15.14 9.18 -9.94
C ALA A 51 13.87 9.08 -9.07
N ASP A 52 12.96 10.01 -9.28
CA ASP A 52 11.59 10.02 -8.78
C ASP A 52 10.62 10.41 -9.90
N ALA A 53 9.33 10.56 -9.61
CA ALA A 53 8.32 10.96 -10.59
C ALA A 53 8.58 12.33 -11.25
N ARG A 54 9.44 13.17 -10.66
CA ARG A 54 9.69 14.55 -11.10
C ARG A 54 11.08 14.75 -11.68
N ARG A 55 12.08 13.93 -11.30
CA ARG A 55 13.50 14.19 -11.53
C ARG A 55 14.27 12.92 -11.85
N ARG A 56 15.32 13.11 -12.64
CA ARG A 56 16.35 12.08 -12.89
C ARG A 56 17.70 12.74 -12.67
N ILE A 57 18.51 12.18 -11.81
CA ILE A 57 19.79 12.73 -11.36
C ILE A 57 20.88 11.74 -11.73
N THR A 58 21.86 12.17 -12.50
CA THR A 58 23.03 11.34 -12.85
C THR A 58 24.00 11.22 -11.67
N TYR A 59 24.94 10.29 -11.74
CA TYR A 59 25.98 10.14 -10.72
C TYR A 59 26.85 11.39 -10.59
N ALA A 60 27.16 12.07 -11.68
CA ALA A 60 27.89 13.37 -11.65
C ALA A 60 27.06 14.45 -10.95
N GLU A 61 25.75 14.54 -11.24
CA GLU A 61 24.85 15.51 -10.60
C GLU A 61 24.61 15.19 -9.13
N LEU A 62 24.49 13.90 -8.77
CA LEU A 62 24.38 13.43 -7.39
C LEU A 62 25.61 13.86 -6.56
N ALA A 63 26.81 13.58 -7.06
CA ALA A 63 28.05 13.94 -6.39
C ALA A 63 28.24 15.46 -6.28
N ALA A 64 27.96 16.22 -7.34
CA ALA A 64 28.03 17.67 -7.31
C ALA A 64 27.02 18.28 -6.33
N GLY A 65 25.79 17.74 -6.27
CA GLY A 65 24.77 18.13 -5.30
C GLY A 65 25.18 17.83 -3.86
N ALA A 66 25.69 16.62 -3.61
CA ALA A 66 26.21 16.21 -2.30
C ALA A 66 27.36 17.13 -1.86
N ALA A 67 28.28 17.48 -2.76
CA ALA A 67 29.41 18.37 -2.46
C ALA A 67 28.95 19.80 -2.10
N LEU A 68 27.91 20.31 -2.76
CA LEU A 68 27.31 21.61 -2.40
C LEU A 68 26.61 21.58 -1.04
N VAL A 69 25.90 20.49 -0.72
CA VAL A 69 25.30 20.27 0.60
C VAL A 69 26.40 20.18 1.66
N ARG A 70 27.46 19.39 1.41
CA ARG A 70 28.64 19.32 2.29
C ARG A 70 29.18 20.71 2.62
N GLY A 71 29.39 21.56 1.61
CA GLY A 71 29.88 22.94 1.82
C GLY A 71 29.00 23.76 2.74
N ARG A 72 27.67 23.60 2.67
CA ARG A 72 26.73 24.31 3.57
C ARG A 72 26.76 23.76 4.98
N VAL A 73 26.87 22.45 5.15
CA VAL A 73 26.99 21.80 6.46
C VAL A 73 28.27 22.29 7.15
N LEU A 74 29.41 22.23 6.47
CA LEU A 74 30.71 22.69 7.01
C LEU A 74 30.73 24.16 7.37
N ALA A 75 29.92 24.99 6.71
CA ALA A 75 29.80 26.41 7.01
C ALA A 75 28.88 26.72 8.21
N ALA A 76 27.99 25.79 8.58
CA ALA A 76 26.92 26.03 9.55
C ALA A 76 27.06 25.21 10.82
N ALA A 77 27.52 23.97 10.77
CA ALA A 77 27.63 23.06 11.90
C ALA A 77 29.06 23.08 12.48
N ALA A 78 29.17 22.89 13.79
CA ALA A 78 30.46 22.72 14.45
C ALA A 78 31.05 21.31 14.15
N PRO A 79 32.39 21.15 14.12
CA PRO A 79 32.99 19.85 13.84
C PRO A 79 32.45 18.74 14.77
N GLY A 80 32.02 17.61 14.17
CA GLY A 80 31.46 16.46 14.90
C GLY A 80 30.01 16.64 15.38
N GLU A 81 29.39 17.80 15.16
CA GLU A 81 27.99 18.06 15.52
C GLU A 81 27.04 17.25 14.63
N PRO A 82 26.06 16.50 15.19
CA PRO A 82 25.02 15.85 14.40
C PRO A 82 24.18 16.85 13.61
N VAL A 83 23.84 16.49 12.37
CA VAL A 83 23.04 17.30 11.47
C VAL A 83 21.72 16.60 11.19
N ALA A 84 20.62 17.25 11.54
CA ALA A 84 19.27 16.75 11.28
C ALA A 84 18.87 17.05 9.84
N VAL A 85 18.08 16.16 9.24
CA VAL A 85 17.52 16.33 7.90
C VAL A 85 16.02 16.05 7.97
N LEU A 86 15.21 17.03 7.55
CA LEU A 86 13.76 16.96 7.45
C LEU A 86 13.37 17.22 5.99
N HIS A 87 13.12 16.16 5.25
CA HIS A 87 12.97 16.22 3.79
C HIS A 87 11.87 15.26 3.30
N SER A 88 11.20 15.64 2.21
CA SER A 88 10.28 14.76 1.49
C SER A 88 10.97 13.46 1.08
N HIS A 89 10.19 12.38 0.92
CA HIS A 89 10.71 11.09 0.46
C HIS A 89 10.85 11.11 -1.08
N ASP A 90 11.94 11.72 -1.57
CA ASP A 90 12.22 11.93 -3.00
C ASP A 90 13.71 11.81 -3.32
N ALA A 91 14.06 11.98 -4.59
CA ALA A 91 15.46 11.94 -5.05
C ALA A 91 16.32 13.06 -4.43
N GLY A 92 15.74 14.18 -4.01
CA GLY A 92 16.44 15.26 -3.33
C GLY A 92 16.96 14.85 -1.96
N ALA A 93 16.17 14.08 -1.20
CA ALA A 93 16.58 13.56 0.10
C ALA A 93 17.85 12.69 0.02
N VAL A 94 18.00 11.93 -1.07
CA VAL A 94 19.20 11.10 -1.32
C VAL A 94 20.44 11.98 -1.48
N VAL A 95 20.34 13.08 -2.24
CA VAL A 95 21.45 14.04 -2.41
C VAL A 95 21.84 14.68 -1.08
N VAL A 96 20.83 15.06 -0.29
CA VAL A 96 21.07 15.69 1.02
C VAL A 96 21.73 14.72 1.99
N ALA A 97 21.22 13.50 2.08
CA ALA A 97 21.80 12.47 2.95
C ALA A 97 23.27 12.19 2.62
N LEU A 98 23.61 11.99 1.35
CA LEU A 98 24.97 11.76 0.91
C LEU A 98 25.86 13.01 1.13
N GLY A 99 25.31 14.20 1.03
CA GLY A 99 26.04 15.44 1.29
C GLY A 99 26.39 15.63 2.78
N VAL A 100 25.46 15.25 3.69
CA VAL A 100 25.75 15.23 5.13
C VAL A 100 26.79 14.14 5.44
N LEU A 101 26.64 12.92 4.94
CA LEU A 101 27.63 11.86 5.10
C LEU A 101 29.02 12.32 4.62
N ALA A 102 29.10 12.96 3.44
CA ALA A 102 30.35 13.45 2.90
C ALA A 102 30.98 14.60 3.70
N SER A 103 30.25 15.23 4.61
CA SER A 103 30.77 16.31 5.45
C SER A 103 31.52 15.83 6.72
N GLY A 104 31.40 14.53 7.06
CA GLY A 104 31.95 13.98 8.31
C GLY A 104 31.11 14.33 9.54
N HIS A 105 29.90 14.83 9.37
CA HIS A 105 28.94 15.07 10.43
C HIS A 105 27.95 13.90 10.53
N PRO A 106 27.60 13.45 11.74
CA PRO A 106 26.62 12.39 11.91
C PRO A 106 25.24 12.81 11.38
N LEU A 107 24.71 12.02 10.47
CA LEU A 107 23.39 12.22 9.84
C LEU A 107 22.26 11.75 10.77
N VAL A 108 21.27 12.62 10.99
CA VAL A 108 20.02 12.32 11.69
C VAL A 108 18.85 12.48 10.72
N MET A 109 18.38 11.38 10.11
CA MET A 109 17.21 11.43 9.24
C MET A 109 15.93 11.44 10.07
N LEU A 110 15.07 12.44 9.85
CA LEU A 110 13.81 12.63 10.54
C LEU A 110 12.63 12.32 9.59
N ASP A 111 11.60 11.66 10.11
CA ASP A 111 10.34 11.47 9.36
C ASP A 111 9.48 12.74 9.51
N PRO A 112 9.21 13.48 8.43
CA PRO A 112 8.42 14.72 8.48
C PRO A 112 6.97 14.53 8.96
N ARG A 113 6.49 13.32 9.02
CA ARG A 113 5.14 12.97 9.56
C ARG A 113 5.15 12.77 11.08
N THR A 114 6.32 12.78 11.69
CA THR A 114 6.45 12.72 13.16
C THR A 114 5.97 14.05 13.77
N PRO A 115 5.18 14.02 14.87
CA PRO A 115 4.75 15.24 15.54
C PRO A 115 5.92 16.16 15.91
N VAL A 116 5.75 17.48 15.75
CA VAL A 116 6.80 18.46 16.02
C VAL A 116 7.41 18.36 17.43
N PRO A 117 6.63 18.13 18.51
CA PRO A 117 7.22 17.92 19.85
C PRO A 117 8.17 16.72 19.90
N ARG A 118 7.83 15.64 19.18
CA ARG A 118 8.68 14.44 19.09
C ARG A 118 9.92 14.69 18.25
N LEU A 119 9.81 15.42 17.13
CA LEU A 119 10.97 15.84 16.34
C LEU A 119 11.95 16.66 17.19
N ALA A 120 11.45 17.62 17.96
CA ALA A 120 12.26 18.45 18.87
C ALA A 120 12.97 17.59 19.94
N GLU A 121 12.30 16.58 20.47
CA GLU A 121 12.92 15.65 21.43
C GLU A 121 14.05 14.84 20.78
N LEU A 122 13.81 14.25 19.60
CA LEU A 122 14.81 13.44 18.88
C LEU A 122 16.07 14.28 18.57
N VAL A 123 15.87 15.49 18.05
CA VAL A 123 16.95 16.41 17.72
C VAL A 123 17.76 16.82 18.97
N ARG A 124 17.08 17.13 20.06
CA ARG A 124 17.70 17.46 21.33
C ARG A 124 18.55 16.30 21.88
N ARG A 125 18.04 15.06 21.76
CA ARG A 125 18.77 13.85 22.20
C ARG A 125 20.00 13.56 21.35
N ALA A 126 19.90 13.77 20.05
CA ALA A 126 21.05 13.66 19.16
C ALA A 126 22.10 14.73 19.43
N GLY A 127 21.74 15.87 20.04
CA GLY A 127 22.58 17.02 20.23
C GLY A 127 22.75 17.84 18.95
N ALA A 128 21.87 17.70 17.97
CA ALA A 128 21.92 18.51 16.75
C ALA A 128 21.45 19.93 17.03
N THR A 129 22.12 20.93 16.46
CA THR A 129 21.71 22.34 16.50
C THR A 129 21.37 22.87 15.11
N THR A 130 21.63 22.08 14.08
CA THR A 130 21.44 22.42 12.67
C THR A 130 20.48 21.42 12.05
N VAL A 131 19.49 21.94 11.29
CA VAL A 131 18.58 21.12 10.47
C VAL A 131 18.59 21.58 9.03
N LEU A 132 18.74 20.64 8.10
CA LEU A 132 18.52 20.84 6.68
C LEU A 132 17.07 20.48 6.36
N ALA A 133 16.34 21.38 5.72
CA ALA A 133 14.97 21.15 5.33
C ALA A 133 14.73 21.52 3.85
N ASP A 134 13.87 20.79 3.17
CA ASP A 134 13.33 21.27 1.91
C ASP A 134 12.31 22.39 2.11
N ALA A 135 11.84 22.99 1.03
CA ALA A 135 10.95 24.15 1.10
C ALA A 135 9.60 23.83 1.78
N GLU A 136 9.14 22.59 1.68
CA GLU A 136 7.86 22.16 2.26
C GLU A 136 7.91 22.10 3.79
N PHE A 137 9.05 21.72 4.37
CA PHE A 137 9.20 21.52 5.81
C PHE A 137 10.00 22.60 6.53
N THR A 138 10.30 23.73 5.89
CA THR A 138 11.08 24.84 6.49
C THR A 138 10.43 25.37 7.76
N ASP A 139 9.10 25.54 7.78
CA ASP A 139 8.37 26.03 8.97
C ASP A 139 8.39 25.02 10.11
N ALA A 140 8.17 23.74 9.80
CA ALA A 140 8.25 22.66 10.78
C ALA A 140 9.66 22.55 11.36
N ALA A 141 10.69 22.66 10.51
CA ALA A 141 12.09 22.67 10.94
C ALA A 141 12.40 23.85 11.84
N GLY A 142 11.86 25.05 11.54
CA GLY A 142 12.00 26.25 12.37
C GLY A 142 11.33 26.15 13.74
N ALA A 143 10.27 25.33 13.85
CA ALA A 143 9.65 25.03 15.13
C ALA A 143 10.46 24.01 15.96
N VAL A 144 11.34 23.23 15.32
CA VAL A 144 12.21 22.23 15.98
C VAL A 144 13.54 22.84 16.40
N LEU A 145 14.19 23.59 15.51
CA LEU A 145 15.52 24.21 15.73
C LEU A 145 15.58 25.62 15.14
N PRO A 146 16.29 26.55 15.81
CA PRO A 146 16.44 27.92 15.30
C PRO A 146 17.35 28.02 14.06
N ARG A 147 18.28 27.08 13.85
CA ARG A 147 19.19 27.10 12.71
C ARG A 147 18.70 26.16 11.61
N VAL A 148 17.92 26.69 10.69
CA VAL A 148 17.41 25.98 9.53
C VAL A 148 18.20 26.38 8.28
N ILE A 149 18.69 25.37 7.55
CA ILE A 149 19.32 25.55 6.25
C ILE A 149 18.34 25.05 5.20
N ALA A 150 17.77 25.95 4.42
CA ALA A 150 16.96 25.59 3.27
C ALA A 150 17.85 24.88 2.22
N VAL A 151 17.45 23.69 1.81
CA VAL A 151 18.15 22.92 0.79
C VAL A 151 17.52 23.23 -0.57
N PRO A 152 18.28 23.80 -1.53
CA PRO A 152 17.77 23.92 -2.88
C PRO A 152 17.63 22.53 -3.50
N GLY A 153 16.75 22.40 -4.46
CA GLY A 153 16.70 21.18 -5.26
C GLY A 153 18.08 20.80 -5.84
N PRO A 154 18.33 19.51 -6.06
CA PRO A 154 19.59 19.05 -6.61
C PRO A 154 19.89 19.72 -7.95
N PRO A 155 21.18 19.96 -8.28
CA PRO A 155 21.56 20.54 -9.56
C PRO A 155 21.21 19.56 -10.69
N THR A 156 20.47 20.04 -11.68
CA THR A 156 20.06 19.27 -12.87
C THR A 156 20.45 20.03 -14.13
N GLY A 157 20.50 19.33 -15.28
CA GLY A 157 20.66 19.99 -16.59
C GLY A 157 21.97 20.75 -16.80
N GLY A 158 23.09 20.20 -16.38
CA GLY A 158 24.42 20.81 -16.54
C GLY A 158 24.86 21.74 -15.39
N ALA A 159 24.02 21.92 -14.37
CA ALA A 159 24.37 22.68 -13.17
C ALA A 159 25.56 22.05 -12.40
N ALA A 160 25.78 20.74 -12.53
CA ALA A 160 26.95 20.04 -12.02
C ALA A 160 28.30 20.51 -12.62
N ARG A 161 28.27 21.15 -13.79
CA ARG A 161 29.47 21.68 -14.47
C ARG A 161 29.76 23.14 -14.09
N ARG A 162 28.99 23.74 -13.23
CA ARG A 162 29.25 25.10 -12.74
C ARG A 162 30.57 25.15 -11.96
N PRO A 163 31.37 26.24 -12.05
CA PRO A 163 32.66 26.32 -11.37
C PRO A 163 32.59 26.10 -9.85
N ASP A 164 31.52 26.58 -9.19
CA ASP A 164 31.30 26.38 -7.76
C ASP A 164 31.03 24.92 -7.40
N ALA A 165 30.25 24.19 -8.20
CA ALA A 165 29.98 22.78 -8.00
C ALA A 165 31.22 21.92 -8.26
N VAL A 166 31.99 22.23 -9.31
CA VAL A 166 33.25 21.53 -9.62
C VAL A 166 34.29 21.73 -8.50
N ALA A 167 34.43 22.96 -7.98
CA ALA A 167 35.33 23.24 -6.87
C ALA A 167 34.90 22.53 -5.58
N ALA A 168 33.60 22.51 -5.27
CA ALA A 168 33.06 21.78 -4.11
C ALA A 168 33.29 20.28 -4.23
N LEU A 169 33.11 19.70 -5.43
CA LEU A 169 33.34 18.28 -5.72
C LEU A 169 34.82 17.91 -5.54
N ALA A 170 35.75 18.72 -6.07
CA ALA A 170 37.18 18.50 -5.89
C ALA A 170 37.59 18.57 -4.41
N ALA A 171 37.01 19.50 -3.65
CA ALA A 171 37.26 19.60 -2.21
C ALA A 171 36.66 18.40 -1.41
N MET A 172 35.53 17.83 -1.87
CA MET A 172 34.95 16.63 -1.26
C MET A 172 35.85 15.41 -1.46
N TRP A 173 36.37 15.21 -2.67
CA TRP A 173 37.26 14.09 -2.97
C TRP A 173 38.62 14.20 -2.29
N ALA A 174 39.14 15.42 -2.09
CA ALA A 174 40.42 15.68 -1.46
C ALA A 174 40.45 15.46 0.07
N ALA A 175 39.29 15.55 0.70
CA ALA A 175 39.13 15.45 2.14
C ALA A 175 37.91 14.61 2.53
N PRO A 176 37.93 13.27 2.27
CA PRO A 176 36.87 12.38 2.74
C PRO A 176 36.86 12.32 4.29
N PRO A 177 35.73 12.01 4.91
CA PRO A 177 35.64 11.74 6.35
C PRO A 177 36.50 10.53 6.74
N ASP A 178 36.91 10.49 8.00
CA ASP A 178 37.54 9.28 8.56
C ASP A 178 36.51 8.13 8.53
N PRO A 179 36.88 6.95 8.03
CA PRO A 179 35.98 5.82 8.01
C PRO A 179 35.42 5.39 9.37
N GLU A 180 36.09 5.69 10.45
CA GLU A 180 35.68 5.43 11.85
C GLU A 180 34.79 6.51 12.44
N ASP A 181 34.65 7.67 11.78
CA ASP A 181 33.79 8.74 12.26
C ASP A 181 32.30 8.30 12.27
N PRO A 182 31.53 8.73 13.28
CA PRO A 182 30.09 8.52 13.28
C PRO A 182 29.44 9.10 12.02
N ALA A 183 28.80 8.25 11.23
CA ALA A 183 28.18 8.61 9.96
C ALA A 183 26.66 8.75 10.08
N VAL A 184 25.99 7.84 10.80
CA VAL A 184 24.53 7.83 10.97
C VAL A 184 24.17 7.63 12.43
N LEU A 185 23.25 8.44 12.93
CA LEU A 185 22.60 8.28 14.22
C LEU A 185 21.16 7.78 13.99
N ALA A 186 20.96 6.46 14.16
CA ALA A 186 19.69 5.79 13.93
C ALA A 186 18.90 5.65 15.24
N PHE A 187 17.69 6.21 15.28
CA PHE A 187 16.81 6.06 16.44
C PHE A 187 16.16 4.67 16.45
N THR A 188 16.20 4.05 17.62
CA THR A 188 15.46 2.82 17.93
C THR A 188 14.66 3.02 19.20
N SER A 189 13.52 2.33 19.35
CA SER A 189 12.73 2.38 20.59
C SER A 189 13.57 1.83 21.77
N GLY A 190 13.50 2.50 22.90
CA GLY A 190 14.29 2.17 24.10
C GLY A 190 13.45 1.56 25.24
N THR A 191 13.93 0.50 25.91
CA THR A 191 13.24 -0.21 27.01
C THR A 191 12.91 0.67 28.23
N THR A 192 13.52 1.83 28.34
CA THR A 192 13.33 2.78 29.45
C THR A 192 12.31 3.88 29.12
N GLY A 193 11.55 3.73 28.02
CA GLY A 193 10.62 4.79 27.54
C GLY A 193 11.32 5.92 26.77
N ASN A 194 12.61 5.82 26.57
CA ASN A 194 13.44 6.79 25.86
C ASN A 194 14.09 6.12 24.63
N PRO A 195 14.01 6.68 23.41
CA PRO A 195 14.66 6.12 22.24
C PRO A 195 16.17 6.05 22.43
N LYS A 196 16.75 4.91 22.05
CA LYS A 196 18.19 4.75 21.92
C LYS A 196 18.64 5.27 20.56
N ILE A 197 19.87 5.73 20.49
CA ILE A 197 20.46 6.24 19.26
C ILE A 197 21.67 5.36 18.93
N VAL A 198 21.57 4.56 17.89
CA VAL A 198 22.63 3.66 17.41
C VAL A 198 23.60 4.46 16.56
N VAL A 199 24.89 4.26 16.78
CA VAL A 199 25.98 4.93 16.05
C VAL A 199 26.53 3.99 14.99
N ASN A 200 26.33 4.35 13.72
CA ASN A 200 26.95 3.63 12.59
C ASN A 200 28.07 4.50 12.01
N ASP A 201 29.27 3.97 11.85
CA ASP A 201 30.40 4.60 11.19
C ASP A 201 30.37 4.36 9.65
N HIS A 202 31.26 5.03 8.90
CA HIS A 202 31.30 4.89 7.44
C HIS A 202 31.70 3.49 6.98
N ARG A 203 32.49 2.74 7.77
CA ARG A 203 32.88 1.35 7.46
C ARG A 203 31.69 0.42 7.53
N MET A 204 30.89 0.54 8.61
CA MET A 204 29.68 -0.25 8.74
C MET A 204 28.71 -0.01 7.57
N LEU A 205 28.54 1.24 7.12
CA LEU A 205 27.66 1.57 6.01
C LEU A 205 28.07 0.86 4.70
N VAL A 206 29.37 0.85 4.38
CA VAL A 206 29.88 0.20 3.16
C VAL A 206 29.84 -1.32 3.29
N HIS A 207 30.18 -1.87 4.47
CA HIS A 207 30.10 -3.29 4.72
C HIS A 207 28.64 -3.81 4.66
N ASP A 208 27.68 -3.05 5.20
CA ASP A 208 26.26 -3.38 5.10
C ASP A 208 25.77 -3.31 3.64
N ALA A 209 26.24 -2.33 2.86
CA ALA A 209 25.95 -2.24 1.43
C ALA A 209 26.48 -3.47 0.67
N TRP A 210 27.72 -3.90 0.96
CA TRP A 210 28.29 -5.13 0.40
C TRP A 210 27.49 -6.37 0.79
N SER A 211 27.13 -6.51 2.06
CA SER A 211 26.34 -7.63 2.58
C SER A 211 24.95 -7.69 1.92
N ASN A 212 24.26 -6.56 1.83
CA ASN A 212 22.90 -6.48 1.29
C ASN A 212 22.80 -6.69 -0.21
N ALA A 213 23.77 -6.22 -0.97
CA ALA A 213 23.75 -6.23 -2.42
C ALA A 213 24.58 -7.38 -3.01
N ILE A 214 25.87 -7.41 -2.70
CA ILE A 214 26.84 -8.27 -3.36
C ILE A 214 26.91 -9.66 -2.74
N ALA A 215 27.12 -9.76 -1.43
CA ALA A 215 27.23 -11.05 -0.74
C ALA A 215 25.99 -11.92 -0.88
N THR A 216 24.82 -11.30 -0.96
CA THR A 216 23.53 -11.99 -1.19
C THR A 216 23.16 -12.11 -2.67
N GLY A 217 23.90 -11.48 -3.58
CA GLY A 217 23.60 -11.45 -5.02
C GLY A 217 22.31 -10.72 -5.37
N ALA A 218 21.80 -9.85 -4.50
CA ALA A 218 20.50 -9.24 -4.67
C ALA A 218 20.44 -8.23 -5.82
N PHE A 219 21.45 -7.37 -5.93
CA PHE A 219 21.61 -6.41 -7.01
C PHE A 219 23.07 -5.94 -7.15
N GLY A 220 23.41 -5.34 -8.28
CA GLY A 220 24.76 -4.84 -8.59
C GLY A 220 24.72 -3.56 -9.39
N ALA A 221 25.89 -3.16 -9.90
CA ALA A 221 26.04 -2.00 -10.75
C ALA A 221 25.13 -2.08 -11.99
N GLY A 222 24.42 -0.99 -12.29
CA GLY A 222 23.51 -0.88 -13.43
C GLY A 222 22.14 -1.52 -13.23
N ASP A 223 21.89 -2.19 -12.10
CA ASP A 223 20.55 -2.67 -11.77
C ASP A 223 19.63 -1.52 -11.32
N VAL A 224 18.35 -1.66 -11.58
CA VAL A 224 17.33 -0.73 -11.09
C VAL A 224 16.77 -1.24 -9.77
N VAL A 225 16.92 -0.44 -8.72
CA VAL A 225 16.43 -0.70 -7.37
C VAL A 225 15.20 0.13 -7.10
N GLY A 226 14.04 -0.51 -6.96
CA GLY A 226 12.82 0.14 -6.51
C GLY A 226 12.85 0.40 -5.01
N HIS A 227 12.99 1.66 -4.62
CA HIS A 227 13.13 2.08 -3.23
C HIS A 227 11.82 2.67 -2.70
N SER A 228 11.16 1.96 -1.78
CA SER A 228 9.87 2.35 -1.21
C SER A 228 9.86 2.46 0.33
N LEU A 229 10.99 2.15 0.99
CA LEU A 229 11.12 2.26 2.44
C LEU A 229 11.43 3.71 2.84
N PRO A 230 10.82 4.26 3.91
CA PRO A 230 11.13 5.62 4.38
C PRO A 230 12.61 5.80 4.71
N LEU A 231 13.20 6.94 4.32
CA LEU A 231 14.61 7.27 4.58
C LEU A 231 14.92 7.44 6.07
N ALA A 232 13.95 7.86 6.87
CA ALA A 232 14.08 7.92 8.33
C ALA A 232 14.12 6.53 8.99
N PHE A 233 13.75 5.49 8.25
CA PHE A 233 13.90 4.10 8.67
C PHE A 233 15.30 3.61 8.30
N HIS A 234 16.04 3.02 9.26
CA HIS A 234 17.43 2.64 9.02
C HIS A 234 17.64 1.79 7.77
N ALA A 235 16.81 0.76 7.55
CA ALA A 235 16.90 -0.08 6.34
C ALA A 235 16.64 0.71 5.04
N GLY A 236 15.80 1.76 5.07
CA GLY A 236 15.58 2.65 3.94
C GLY A 236 16.82 3.47 3.60
N LEU A 237 17.45 4.07 4.60
CA LEU A 237 18.69 4.82 4.42
C LEU A 237 19.83 3.91 3.94
N MET A 238 19.96 2.70 4.52
CA MET A 238 20.95 1.71 4.09
C MET A 238 20.78 1.28 2.64
N ALA A 239 19.54 1.13 2.16
CA ALA A 239 19.28 0.82 0.75
C ALA A 239 19.74 1.95 -0.19
N VAL A 240 19.62 3.20 0.24
CA VAL A 240 20.13 4.38 -0.50
C VAL A 240 21.64 4.37 -0.57
N VAL A 241 22.32 4.17 0.57
CA VAL A 241 23.78 4.08 0.61
C VAL A 241 24.25 2.92 -0.27
N ALA A 242 23.63 1.74 -0.13
CA ALA A 242 23.97 0.55 -0.92
C ALA A 242 23.83 0.82 -2.44
N GLY A 243 22.71 1.41 -2.87
CA GLY A 243 22.51 1.78 -4.28
C GLY A 243 23.60 2.70 -4.81
N ALA A 244 23.94 3.75 -4.05
CA ALA A 244 24.95 4.74 -4.43
C ALA A 244 26.37 4.16 -4.54
N VAL A 245 26.81 3.36 -3.53
CA VAL A 245 28.18 2.82 -3.49
C VAL A 245 28.39 1.57 -4.34
N VAL A 246 27.30 0.86 -4.70
CA VAL A 246 27.37 -0.29 -5.62
C VAL A 246 27.28 0.14 -7.09
N GLY A 247 26.72 1.31 -7.37
CA GLY A 247 26.55 1.80 -8.72
C GLY A 247 25.22 1.40 -9.35
N ALA A 248 24.20 1.14 -8.55
CA ALA A 248 22.84 0.85 -8.99
C ALA A 248 22.06 2.14 -9.25
N ARG A 249 20.96 2.04 -10.02
CA ARG A 249 20.00 3.12 -10.21
C ARG A 249 18.89 2.99 -9.18
N LEU A 250 18.75 3.99 -8.32
CA LEU A 250 17.66 4.07 -7.35
C LEU A 250 16.45 4.76 -7.98
N GLU A 251 15.30 4.12 -7.92
CA GLU A 251 14.00 4.70 -8.24
C GLU A 251 13.21 4.85 -6.94
N VAL A 252 12.82 6.08 -6.62
CA VAL A 252 12.19 6.41 -5.32
C VAL A 252 10.67 6.50 -5.47
N TYR A 253 9.95 5.76 -4.63
CA TYR A 253 8.50 5.72 -4.58
C TYR A 253 8.01 5.94 -3.15
N ASP A 254 7.25 7.00 -2.93
CA ASP A 254 6.60 7.20 -1.63
C ASP A 254 5.29 6.40 -1.57
N VAL A 255 5.36 5.19 -0.97
CA VAL A 255 4.18 4.33 -0.76
C VAL A 255 3.11 5.03 0.07
N ARG A 256 3.49 5.92 0.98
CA ARG A 256 2.56 6.62 1.87
C ARG A 256 1.80 7.74 1.15
N ALA A 257 2.40 8.35 0.13
CA ALA A 257 1.76 9.39 -0.68
C ALA A 257 0.99 8.80 -1.87
N SER A 258 1.53 7.73 -2.49
CA SER A 258 1.01 7.17 -3.74
C SER A 258 0.20 5.88 -3.55
N GLY A 259 0.21 5.30 -2.35
CA GLY A 259 -0.49 4.07 -2.02
C GLY A 259 0.20 2.79 -2.56
N VAL A 260 -0.15 1.64 -1.98
CA VAL A 260 0.40 0.33 -2.38
C VAL A 260 -0.15 -0.11 -3.74
N GLY A 261 -1.36 0.31 -4.11
CA GLY A 261 -1.97 -0.05 -5.39
C GLY A 261 -1.17 0.43 -6.62
N GLY A 262 -0.45 1.56 -6.51
CA GLY A 262 0.45 2.06 -7.55
C GLY A 262 1.83 1.41 -7.58
N LEU A 263 2.19 0.59 -6.59
CA LEU A 263 3.55 0.06 -6.45
C LEU A 263 3.92 -0.91 -7.57
N ALA A 264 3.07 -1.88 -7.91
CA ALA A 264 3.36 -2.86 -8.96
C ALA A 264 3.46 -2.21 -10.36
N PRO A 265 2.51 -1.36 -10.80
CA PRO A 265 2.65 -0.60 -12.05
C PRO A 265 3.95 0.21 -12.11
N TRP A 266 4.29 0.91 -11.03
CA TRP A 266 5.51 1.69 -10.97
C TRP A 266 6.78 0.82 -11.05
N LEU A 267 6.86 -0.30 -10.32
CA LEU A 267 7.99 -1.23 -10.42
C LEU A 267 8.22 -1.72 -11.86
N HIS A 268 7.13 -1.99 -12.57
CA HIS A 268 7.17 -2.37 -13.98
C HIS A 268 7.68 -1.23 -14.86
N GLU A 269 7.10 -0.03 -14.72
CA GLU A 269 7.43 1.16 -15.50
C GLU A 269 8.91 1.52 -15.40
N VAL A 270 9.46 1.52 -14.18
CA VAL A 270 10.88 1.84 -13.98
C VAL A 270 11.81 0.67 -14.31
N GLY A 271 11.27 -0.53 -14.54
CA GLY A 271 12.04 -1.74 -14.83
C GLY A 271 12.83 -2.24 -13.63
N ALA A 272 12.25 -2.18 -12.43
CA ALA A 272 12.92 -2.56 -11.19
C ALA A 272 13.35 -4.04 -11.23
N ALA A 273 14.64 -4.30 -10.97
CA ALA A 273 15.19 -5.64 -10.84
C ALA A 273 15.16 -6.13 -9.38
N PHE A 274 15.19 -5.21 -8.44
CA PHE A 274 15.17 -5.47 -7.01
C PHE A 274 14.27 -4.46 -6.28
N THR A 275 13.60 -4.93 -5.23
CA THR A 275 12.92 -4.06 -4.26
C THR A 275 13.00 -4.65 -2.86
N ALA A 276 13.01 -3.78 -1.84
CA ALA A 276 12.91 -4.14 -0.44
C ALA A 276 11.58 -3.66 0.14
N LEU A 277 10.86 -4.56 0.81
CA LEU A 277 9.55 -4.30 1.39
C LEU A 277 9.51 -4.78 2.85
N SER A 278 8.62 -4.23 3.65
CA SER A 278 8.22 -4.89 4.90
C SER A 278 7.18 -6.00 4.59
N PRO A 279 7.05 -7.05 5.42
CA PRO A 279 5.97 -8.03 5.29
C PRO A 279 4.57 -7.40 5.24
N ALA A 280 4.34 -6.29 5.94
CA ALA A 280 3.09 -5.55 5.88
C ALA A 280 2.80 -4.95 4.50
N ILE A 281 3.80 -4.30 3.87
CA ILE A 281 3.66 -3.77 2.49
C ILE A 281 3.49 -4.92 1.49
N ALA A 282 4.21 -6.03 1.68
CA ALA A 282 4.08 -7.21 0.81
C ALA A 282 2.67 -7.82 0.89
N ARG A 283 2.07 -7.93 2.08
CA ARG A 283 0.67 -8.37 2.25
C ARG A 283 -0.31 -7.41 1.55
N ALA A 284 -0.13 -6.11 1.73
CA ALA A 284 -0.97 -5.12 1.07
C ALA A 284 -0.83 -5.16 -0.46
N LEU A 285 0.39 -5.41 -0.98
CA LEU A 285 0.63 -5.63 -2.42
C LEU A 285 -0.12 -6.87 -2.93
N VAL A 286 -0.02 -8.00 -2.21
CA VAL A 286 -0.76 -9.23 -2.56
C VAL A 286 -2.28 -8.98 -2.51
N ALA A 287 -2.77 -8.29 -1.48
CA ALA A 287 -4.19 -7.96 -1.33
C ALA A 287 -4.72 -7.04 -2.45
N SER A 288 -3.86 -6.16 -3.01
CA SER A 288 -4.22 -5.33 -4.17
C SER A 288 -4.39 -6.15 -5.48
N SER A 289 -4.07 -7.45 -5.44
CA SER A 289 -4.20 -8.38 -6.57
C SER A 289 -3.66 -7.83 -7.90
N PRO A 290 -2.39 -7.36 -7.94
CA PRO A 290 -1.83 -6.80 -9.16
C PRO A 290 -1.72 -7.88 -10.24
N ASP A 291 -1.78 -7.45 -11.50
CA ASP A 291 -1.39 -8.34 -12.60
C ASP A 291 0.08 -8.77 -12.40
N ALA A 292 0.33 -10.08 -12.39
CA ALA A 292 1.68 -10.65 -12.21
C ALA A 292 2.68 -10.16 -13.27
N THR A 293 2.21 -9.75 -14.46
CA THR A 293 3.06 -9.18 -15.51
C THR A 293 3.72 -7.88 -15.07
N LEU A 294 3.08 -7.12 -14.19
CA LEU A 294 3.61 -5.87 -13.60
C LEU A 294 4.81 -6.10 -12.66
N LEU A 295 5.07 -7.33 -12.25
CA LEU A 295 6.22 -7.70 -11.43
C LEU A 295 7.29 -8.47 -12.22
N SER A 296 7.11 -8.63 -13.55
CA SER A 296 7.95 -9.47 -14.42
C SER A 296 9.41 -9.05 -14.52
N THR A 297 9.74 -7.81 -14.18
CA THR A 297 11.11 -7.28 -14.20
C THR A 297 11.93 -7.66 -12.96
N LEU A 298 11.25 -8.05 -11.86
CA LEU A 298 11.89 -8.36 -10.60
C LEU A 298 12.70 -9.67 -10.65
N ARG A 299 13.93 -9.62 -10.17
CA ARG A 299 14.83 -10.77 -10.00
C ARG A 299 14.96 -11.16 -8.53
N ALA A 300 14.85 -10.19 -7.65
CA ALA A 300 14.83 -10.45 -6.21
C ALA A 300 13.93 -9.47 -5.47
N VAL A 301 13.25 -9.95 -4.43
CA VAL A 301 12.47 -9.16 -3.48
C VAL A 301 12.98 -9.46 -2.08
N SER A 302 13.31 -8.42 -1.32
CA SER A 302 13.76 -8.56 0.07
C SER A 302 12.63 -8.24 1.05
N LEU A 303 12.42 -9.10 2.03
CA LEU A 303 11.52 -8.85 3.16
C LEU A 303 12.32 -8.83 4.47
N ALA A 304 12.14 -7.78 5.24
CA ALA A 304 12.76 -7.59 6.54
C ALA A 304 11.87 -6.76 7.48
N GLY A 305 12.22 -6.72 8.75
CA GLY A 305 11.56 -5.87 9.74
C GLY A 305 10.49 -6.57 10.58
N GLU A 306 9.88 -7.64 10.11
CA GLU A 306 8.91 -8.47 10.83
C GLU A 306 9.16 -9.96 10.54
N ALA A 307 8.51 -10.83 11.32
CA ALA A 307 8.51 -12.26 11.01
C ALA A 307 7.76 -12.51 9.69
N LEU A 308 8.38 -13.24 8.76
CA LEU A 308 7.70 -13.68 7.55
C LEU A 308 7.04 -15.03 7.81
N HIS A 309 5.73 -15.11 7.56
CA HIS A 309 4.96 -16.34 7.63
C HIS A 309 4.90 -17.03 6.26
N GLY A 310 4.94 -18.37 6.25
CA GLY A 310 4.98 -19.11 4.99
C GLY A 310 3.73 -18.92 4.12
N VAL A 311 2.57 -18.67 4.72
CA VAL A 311 1.34 -18.33 3.98
C VAL A 311 1.55 -17.06 3.15
N ASP A 312 2.15 -16.01 3.74
CA ASP A 312 2.42 -14.74 3.05
C ASP A 312 3.50 -14.90 1.98
N ALA A 313 4.55 -15.67 2.31
CA ALA A 313 5.63 -15.98 1.37
C ALA A 313 5.10 -16.69 0.11
N ARG A 314 4.24 -17.72 0.26
CA ARG A 314 3.65 -18.44 -0.87
C ARG A 314 2.75 -17.55 -1.73
N LYS A 315 1.91 -16.71 -1.10
CA LYS A 315 1.05 -15.77 -1.82
C LYS A 315 1.87 -14.77 -2.64
N LEU A 316 2.93 -14.21 -2.06
CA LEU A 316 3.80 -13.28 -2.78
C LEU A 316 4.55 -14.00 -3.92
N LEU A 317 5.17 -15.16 -3.64
CA LEU A 317 5.88 -15.96 -4.66
C LEU A 317 4.99 -16.33 -5.85
N ALA A 318 3.70 -16.55 -5.63
CA ALA A 318 2.76 -16.85 -6.71
C ALA A 318 2.57 -15.66 -7.69
N LEU A 319 2.81 -14.43 -7.25
CA LEU A 319 2.76 -13.22 -8.09
C LEU A 319 4.11 -12.90 -8.75
N LEU A 320 5.21 -13.37 -8.19
CA LEU A 320 6.55 -13.07 -8.69
C LEU A 320 6.91 -13.94 -9.90
N PRO A 321 7.81 -13.48 -10.80
CA PRO A 321 8.30 -14.30 -11.92
C PRO A 321 8.97 -15.60 -11.41
N ALA A 322 8.88 -16.68 -12.18
CA ALA A 322 9.41 -18.00 -11.80
C ALA A 322 10.91 -18.00 -11.41
N GLY A 323 11.71 -17.09 -11.95
CA GLY A 323 13.14 -16.94 -11.61
C GLY A 323 13.43 -15.99 -10.46
N CYS A 324 12.40 -15.28 -9.94
CA CYS A 324 12.58 -14.31 -8.86
C CYS A 324 12.85 -14.99 -7.52
N VAL A 325 13.76 -14.43 -6.74
CA VAL A 325 14.12 -14.93 -5.41
C VAL A 325 13.50 -14.02 -4.35
N LEU A 326 12.75 -14.60 -3.43
CA LEU A 326 12.29 -13.92 -2.23
C LEU A 326 13.32 -14.11 -1.12
N LEU A 327 13.89 -13.02 -0.61
CA LEU A 327 14.91 -13.01 0.43
C LEU A 327 14.27 -12.68 1.77
N ASN A 328 14.14 -13.68 2.66
CA ASN A 328 13.73 -13.45 4.05
C ASN A 328 14.96 -13.05 4.85
N ARG A 329 14.99 -11.82 5.38
CA ARG A 329 16.18 -11.19 5.98
C ARG A 329 15.97 -10.81 7.43
N TYR A 330 17.03 -10.95 8.23
CA TYR A 330 17.08 -10.49 9.61
C TYR A 330 18.33 -9.65 9.85
N GLY A 331 18.12 -8.57 10.56
CA GLY A 331 19.14 -7.62 10.99
C GLY A 331 18.54 -6.55 11.89
N SER A 332 19.38 -5.66 12.37
CA SER A 332 19.00 -4.54 13.21
C SER A 332 19.85 -3.30 12.90
N SER A 333 19.52 -2.15 13.47
CA SER A 333 20.34 -0.94 13.33
C SER A 333 21.74 -1.10 13.91
N GLU A 334 21.89 -1.97 14.91
CA GLU A 334 23.15 -2.26 15.56
C GLU A 334 24.06 -3.18 14.73
N THR A 335 23.48 -3.95 13.84
CA THR A 335 24.24 -5.01 13.15
C THR A 335 24.26 -4.88 11.63
N GLY A 336 23.35 -4.12 11.02
CA GLY A 336 23.02 -4.28 9.61
C GLY A 336 22.44 -5.68 9.33
N LEU A 337 22.61 -6.20 8.13
CA LEU A 337 22.15 -7.52 7.73
C LEU A 337 22.95 -8.63 8.44
N ILE A 338 22.25 -9.54 9.12
CA ILE A 338 22.84 -10.71 9.81
C ILE A 338 22.63 -11.97 8.97
N THR A 339 21.38 -12.27 8.60
CA THR A 339 21.02 -13.51 7.90
C THR A 339 20.14 -13.26 6.69
N THR A 340 20.15 -14.21 5.76
CA THR A 340 19.24 -14.24 4.62
C THR A 340 18.85 -15.68 4.30
N SER A 341 17.55 -15.89 4.08
CA SER A 341 17.00 -17.17 3.62
C SER A 341 16.35 -16.94 2.25
N PRO A 342 16.94 -17.47 1.17
CA PRO A 342 16.35 -17.40 -0.15
C PRO A 342 15.18 -18.39 -0.29
N LEU A 343 14.06 -17.93 -0.82
CA LEU A 343 12.88 -18.74 -1.10
C LEU A 343 12.51 -18.60 -2.58
N ARG A 344 12.08 -19.69 -3.19
CA ARG A 344 11.71 -19.75 -4.61
C ARG A 344 10.34 -20.39 -4.78
N GLN A 345 9.73 -20.17 -5.92
CA GLN A 345 8.53 -20.95 -6.31
C GLN A 345 8.85 -22.44 -6.34
N GLY A 346 7.98 -23.23 -5.72
CA GLY A 346 8.15 -24.70 -5.62
C GLY A 346 8.92 -25.18 -4.39
N ASP A 347 9.53 -24.29 -3.62
CA ASP A 347 10.14 -24.69 -2.36
C ASP A 347 9.08 -25.19 -1.36
N PRO A 348 9.42 -26.18 -0.51
CA PRO A 348 8.52 -26.62 0.57
C PRO A 348 8.49 -25.58 1.69
N ILE A 349 7.47 -24.71 1.67
CA ILE A 349 7.31 -23.59 2.62
C ILE A 349 6.21 -23.95 3.64
N PRO A 350 6.53 -24.14 4.93
CA PRO A 350 5.54 -24.38 5.99
C PRO A 350 4.67 -23.16 6.26
N ASP A 351 3.53 -23.30 6.93
CA ASP A 351 2.57 -22.18 7.16
C ASP A 351 3.05 -21.15 8.19
N GLY A 352 3.77 -21.58 9.21
CA GLY A 352 4.20 -20.75 10.34
C GLY A 352 5.30 -19.74 10.02
N PRO A 353 5.88 -19.13 11.08
CA PRO A 353 7.06 -18.27 10.94
C PRO A 353 8.21 -19.02 10.29
N LEU A 354 8.85 -18.39 9.31
CA LEU A 354 9.95 -18.99 8.55
C LEU A 354 11.29 -18.72 9.21
N PRO A 355 12.26 -19.68 9.15
CA PRO A 355 13.64 -19.40 9.51
C PRO A 355 14.20 -18.21 8.73
N VAL A 356 15.00 -17.39 9.38
CA VAL A 356 15.69 -16.28 8.74
C VAL A 356 17.01 -16.73 8.08
N GLY A 357 17.37 -17.99 8.24
CA GLY A 357 18.40 -18.67 7.47
C GLY A 357 19.82 -18.53 8.00
N PRO A 358 20.81 -18.84 7.15
CA PRO A 358 22.22 -18.77 7.48
C PRO A 358 22.74 -17.32 7.51
N VAL A 359 23.94 -17.14 8.02
CA VAL A 359 24.63 -15.85 8.04
C VAL A 359 24.83 -15.33 6.61
N ALA A 360 24.51 -14.06 6.40
CA ALA A 360 24.75 -13.34 5.15
C ALA A 360 26.13 -12.65 5.21
N GLY A 361 27.04 -13.03 4.32
CA GLY A 361 28.41 -12.52 4.34
C GLY A 361 29.25 -13.15 5.47
N LEU A 362 30.05 -12.33 6.15
CA LEU A 362 30.91 -12.76 7.25
C LEU A 362 30.28 -12.49 8.61
N GLY A 363 30.61 -13.35 9.58
CA GLY A 363 30.17 -13.22 10.96
C GLY A 363 29.83 -14.56 11.59
N VAL A 364 29.64 -14.56 12.90
CA VAL A 364 29.29 -15.73 13.70
C VAL A 364 28.06 -15.44 14.53
N ILE A 365 27.04 -16.28 14.40
CA ILE A 365 25.90 -16.31 15.31
C ILE A 365 26.19 -17.33 16.41
N SER A 366 25.90 -16.94 17.66
CA SER A 366 25.89 -17.86 18.79
C SER A 366 24.60 -17.69 19.58
N ILE A 367 24.03 -18.78 20.06
CA ILE A 367 22.90 -18.78 20.96
C ILE A 367 23.44 -18.92 22.39
N ARG A 368 23.06 -17.97 23.26
CA ARG A 368 23.59 -17.86 24.61
C ARG A 368 22.53 -18.06 25.68
N ALA A 369 22.88 -18.79 26.74
CA ALA A 369 22.11 -18.88 27.97
C ALA A 369 22.10 -17.53 28.74
N GLU A 370 21.37 -17.46 29.85
CA GLU A 370 21.33 -16.25 30.69
C GLU A 370 22.67 -15.91 31.34
N ASP A 371 23.42 -16.93 31.72
CA ASP A 371 24.77 -16.81 32.28
C ASP A 371 25.86 -16.46 31.24
N GLY A 372 25.48 -16.33 29.96
CA GLY A 372 26.36 -16.04 28.86
C GLY A 372 27.08 -17.26 28.25
N SER A 373 26.85 -18.48 28.76
CA SER A 373 27.42 -19.71 28.18
C SER A 373 26.78 -20.01 26.81
N SER A 374 27.53 -20.65 25.90
CA SER A 374 27.01 -21.09 24.59
C SER A 374 26.07 -22.27 24.76
N LEU A 375 24.93 -22.22 24.08
CA LEU A 375 23.99 -23.32 24.01
C LEU A 375 24.25 -24.22 22.80
N PRO A 376 23.96 -25.52 22.87
CA PRO A 376 24.05 -26.40 21.73
C PRO A 376 22.98 -26.08 20.68
N ASP A 377 23.20 -26.58 19.43
CA ASP A 377 22.25 -26.43 18.34
C ASP A 377 20.85 -26.99 18.71
N GLY A 378 19.80 -26.29 18.34
CA GLY A 378 18.41 -26.61 18.66
C GLY A 378 17.88 -26.01 19.96
N GLU A 379 18.74 -25.62 20.89
CA GLU A 379 18.31 -25.02 22.17
C GLU A 379 17.99 -23.53 22.01
N PRO A 380 16.89 -23.04 22.61
CA PRO A 380 16.52 -21.65 22.54
C PRO A 380 17.32 -20.78 23.51
N GLY A 381 17.79 -19.61 23.07
CA GLY A 381 18.52 -18.67 23.90
C GLY A 381 18.65 -17.29 23.26
N THR A 382 19.44 -16.42 23.87
CA THR A 382 19.70 -15.08 23.36
C THR A 382 20.58 -15.14 22.11
N VAL A 383 20.15 -14.49 21.04
CA VAL A 383 20.92 -14.38 19.81
C VAL A 383 22.04 -13.38 20.00
N THR A 384 23.29 -13.80 19.77
CA THR A 384 24.46 -12.92 19.69
C THR A 384 25.09 -13.01 18.32
N PHE A 385 25.64 -11.90 17.84
CA PHE A 385 26.28 -11.82 16.54
C PHE A 385 27.66 -11.16 16.65
N THR A 386 28.69 -11.80 16.08
CA THR A 386 30.07 -11.33 16.12
C THR A 386 30.62 -11.16 14.72
N ARG A 387 31.12 -9.95 14.39
CA ARG A 387 31.88 -9.64 13.16
C ARG A 387 32.66 -8.34 13.32
N CYS A 388 33.51 -8.01 12.34
CA CYS A 388 34.00 -6.64 12.13
C CYS A 388 32.85 -5.72 11.67
N HIS A 389 33.03 -4.42 11.84
CA HIS A 389 32.08 -3.40 11.33
C HIS A 389 30.59 -3.58 11.78
N LEU A 390 30.38 -3.69 13.08
CA LEU A 390 29.11 -3.47 13.73
C LEU A 390 29.00 -2.00 14.14
N ALA A 391 27.79 -1.57 14.57
CA ALA A 391 27.61 -0.26 15.19
C ALA A 391 28.64 -0.04 16.32
N SER A 392 29.15 1.17 16.45
CA SER A 392 30.13 1.54 17.47
C SER A 392 29.57 1.54 18.90
N GLY A 393 28.22 1.54 19.02
CA GLY A 393 27.51 1.56 20.29
C GLY A 393 26.29 2.47 20.25
N TYR A 394 25.88 2.95 21.42
CA TYR A 394 24.79 3.90 21.57
C TYR A 394 25.31 5.31 21.88
N TRP A 395 24.79 6.31 21.18
CA TRP A 395 25.19 7.71 21.29
C TRP A 395 24.93 8.24 22.70
N ASN A 396 25.99 8.76 23.35
CA ASN A 396 25.98 9.30 24.71
C ASN A 396 25.42 8.33 25.78
N ASP A 397 25.53 7.03 25.56
CA ASP A 397 25.07 5.97 26.50
C ASP A 397 26.12 4.86 26.62
N ALA A 398 27.17 5.12 27.37
CA ALA A 398 28.26 4.19 27.58
C ALA A 398 27.82 2.93 28.34
N GLU A 399 26.86 3.05 29.27
CA GLU A 399 26.34 1.92 30.03
C GLU A 399 25.56 0.96 29.14
N ALA A 400 24.62 1.46 28.35
CA ALA A 400 23.88 0.62 27.39
C ALA A 400 24.82 0.00 26.35
N THR A 401 25.84 0.74 25.92
CA THR A 401 26.86 0.25 24.98
C THR A 401 27.61 -0.94 25.60
N ALA A 402 28.14 -0.82 26.81
CA ALA A 402 28.86 -1.89 27.48
C ALA A 402 28.00 -3.14 27.77
N GLN A 403 26.67 -2.96 27.95
CA GLN A 403 25.74 -4.07 28.15
C GLN A 403 25.46 -4.84 26.85
N ALA A 404 25.47 -4.16 25.69
CA ALA A 404 25.06 -4.72 24.40
C ALA A 404 26.26 -5.13 23.53
N PHE A 405 27.39 -4.43 23.61
CA PHE A 405 28.55 -4.62 22.74
C PHE A 405 29.77 -5.08 23.55
N THR A 406 30.52 -6.00 22.96
CA THR A 406 31.81 -6.45 23.48
C THR A 406 32.84 -6.35 22.35
N HIS A 407 33.79 -5.46 22.47
CA HIS A 407 34.90 -5.30 21.52
C HIS A 407 36.01 -6.28 21.86
N HIS A 408 36.55 -6.98 20.85
CA HIS A 408 37.61 -7.98 21.01
C HIS A 408 38.95 -7.46 20.47
N ALA A 409 40.03 -8.02 20.96
CA ALA A 409 41.39 -7.60 20.59
C ALA A 409 41.75 -7.89 19.13
N ASP A 410 40.98 -8.76 18.45
CA ASP A 410 41.15 -9.11 17.03
C ASP A 410 40.40 -8.14 16.09
N GLY A 411 39.82 -7.07 16.61
CA GLY A 411 39.05 -6.09 15.86
C GLY A 411 37.59 -6.48 15.61
N THR A 412 37.16 -7.66 16.08
CA THR A 412 35.74 -8.03 16.01
C THR A 412 34.94 -7.43 17.16
N THR A 413 33.64 -7.29 16.94
CA THR A 413 32.70 -6.86 17.98
C THR A 413 31.56 -7.86 18.07
N THR A 414 31.19 -8.25 19.29
CA THR A 414 29.98 -9.04 19.56
C THR A 414 28.87 -8.15 20.01
N PHE A 415 27.75 -8.22 19.31
CA PHE A 415 26.48 -7.61 19.73
C PHE A 415 25.59 -8.67 20.38
N ARG A 416 25.09 -8.38 21.58
CA ARG A 416 24.10 -9.18 22.29
C ARG A 416 22.71 -8.59 22.06
N SER A 417 21.91 -9.25 21.23
CA SER A 417 20.54 -8.79 20.96
C SER A 417 19.60 -9.11 22.12
N LYS A 418 18.38 -8.61 22.05
CA LYS A 418 17.28 -9.01 22.93
C LYS A 418 16.39 -10.07 22.29
N ASP A 419 16.70 -10.49 21.05
CA ASP A 419 15.97 -11.52 20.35
C ASP A 419 16.30 -12.90 20.93
N VAL A 420 15.29 -13.72 21.06
CA VAL A 420 15.40 -15.15 21.41
C VAL A 420 15.31 -15.93 20.12
N GLY A 421 16.24 -16.85 19.93
CA GLY A 421 16.29 -17.70 18.75
C GLY A 421 16.92 -19.06 19.06
N ARG A 422 16.85 -19.93 18.09
CA ARG A 422 17.59 -21.19 18.05
C ARG A 422 18.35 -21.31 16.74
N TRP A 423 19.46 -21.97 16.78
CA TRP A 423 20.27 -22.29 15.62
C TRP A 423 20.18 -23.78 15.32
N ASP A 424 19.94 -24.15 14.09
CA ASP A 424 19.92 -25.55 13.63
C ASP A 424 20.42 -25.67 12.18
N ALA A 425 20.28 -26.84 11.56
CA ALA A 425 20.71 -27.10 10.19
C ALA A 425 20.07 -26.16 9.13
N THR A 426 18.93 -25.52 9.43
CA THR A 426 18.24 -24.55 8.55
C THR A 426 18.71 -23.11 8.78
N GLY A 427 19.60 -22.90 9.77
CA GLY A 427 20.08 -21.59 10.21
C GLY A 427 19.33 -21.05 11.42
N LEU A 428 19.22 -19.72 11.52
CA LEU A 428 18.57 -19.04 12.64
C LEU A 428 17.05 -19.05 12.49
N THR A 429 16.36 -19.49 13.55
CA THR A 429 14.91 -19.31 13.73
C THR A 429 14.67 -18.39 14.92
N LEU A 430 13.94 -17.28 14.69
CA LEU A 430 13.57 -16.35 15.74
C LEU A 430 12.31 -16.84 16.46
N LEU A 431 12.32 -16.76 17.82
CA LEU A 431 11.24 -17.24 18.69
C LEU A 431 10.53 -16.11 19.45
N GLY A 432 11.02 -14.88 19.35
CA GLY A 432 10.46 -13.71 20.02
C GLY A 432 11.52 -12.82 20.65
N ARG A 433 11.11 -11.99 21.62
CA ARG A 433 12.00 -11.03 22.32
C ARG A 433 11.82 -11.10 23.83
N ARG A 434 12.91 -10.87 24.56
CA ARG A 434 12.91 -10.87 26.03
C ARG A 434 12.33 -9.61 26.66
N ASP A 435 12.34 -8.50 25.94
CA ASP A 435 11.97 -7.17 26.45
C ASP A 435 10.51 -6.79 26.15
N HIS A 436 9.69 -7.72 25.70
CA HIS A 436 8.29 -7.50 25.30
C HIS A 436 8.11 -6.47 24.17
N SER A 437 9.19 -5.95 23.59
CA SER A 437 9.07 -5.09 22.43
C SER A 437 8.50 -5.88 21.25
N VAL A 438 7.69 -5.21 20.45
CA VAL A 438 7.00 -5.82 19.31
C VAL A 438 7.28 -5.02 18.04
N LYS A 439 7.28 -5.71 16.93
CA LYS A 439 7.36 -5.04 15.63
C LYS A 439 5.96 -4.78 15.11
N ILE A 440 5.66 -3.50 14.92
CA ILE A 440 4.40 -3.01 14.36
C ILE A 440 4.70 -2.42 12.98
N ARG A 441 4.29 -3.12 11.94
CA ARG A 441 4.49 -2.69 10.53
C ARG A 441 5.96 -2.37 10.21
N GLY A 442 6.87 -3.20 10.70
CA GLY A 442 8.31 -3.06 10.52
C GLY A 442 9.01 -2.17 11.54
N TYR A 443 8.28 -1.37 12.29
CA TYR A 443 8.84 -0.54 13.36
C TYR A 443 8.92 -1.32 14.67
N LEU A 444 10.09 -1.31 15.30
CA LEU A 444 10.24 -1.81 16.65
C LEU A 444 9.56 -0.83 17.60
N VAL A 445 8.59 -1.31 18.37
CA VAL A 445 7.90 -0.54 19.39
C VAL A 445 8.19 -1.16 20.75
N GLU A 446 8.67 -0.35 21.65
CA GLU A 446 8.81 -0.72 23.06
C GLU A 446 7.56 -0.26 23.83
N PRO A 447 6.78 -1.17 24.40
CA PRO A 447 5.57 -0.81 25.14
C PRO A 447 5.82 0.20 26.25
N GLY A 448 7.00 0.16 26.88
CA GLY A 448 7.38 1.12 27.93
C GLY A 448 7.46 2.58 27.46
N GLU A 449 7.74 2.83 26.18
CA GLU A 449 7.71 4.18 25.61
C GLU A 449 6.27 4.70 25.44
N VAL A 450 5.37 3.80 25.08
CA VAL A 450 3.92 4.10 25.02
C VAL A 450 3.36 4.30 26.44
N ASP A 451 3.78 3.46 27.40
CA ASP A 451 3.39 3.62 28.81
C ASP A 451 3.80 4.98 29.35
N ALA A 452 5.05 5.42 29.07
CA ALA A 452 5.53 6.74 29.50
C ALA A 452 4.71 7.90 28.91
N ALA A 453 4.31 7.80 27.66
CA ALA A 453 3.45 8.79 27.01
C ALA A 453 2.02 8.77 27.58
N LEU A 454 1.49 7.60 27.94
CA LEU A 454 0.19 7.45 28.61
C LEU A 454 0.21 8.10 30.00
N PHE A 455 1.27 7.88 30.78
CA PHE A 455 1.43 8.50 32.11
C PHE A 455 1.55 10.02 32.07
N ALA A 456 1.97 10.59 30.94
CA ALA A 456 2.03 12.04 30.76
C ALA A 456 0.65 12.69 30.51
N LEU A 457 -0.39 11.88 30.23
CA LEU A 457 -1.75 12.38 30.04
C LEU A 457 -2.42 12.64 31.40
N PRO A 458 -3.13 13.78 31.55
CA PRO A 458 -3.65 14.21 32.87
C PRO A 458 -4.66 13.26 33.51
N ASP A 459 -5.37 12.47 32.69
CA ASP A 459 -6.48 11.62 33.16
C ASP A 459 -6.05 10.15 33.33
N VAL A 460 -4.75 9.84 33.31
CA VAL A 460 -4.21 8.48 33.42
C VAL A 460 -3.45 8.32 34.72
N ARG A 461 -3.97 7.44 35.62
CA ARG A 461 -3.31 7.13 36.88
C ARG A 461 -2.26 6.01 36.73
N GLU A 462 -2.61 4.94 36.03
CA GLU A 462 -1.71 3.83 35.70
C GLU A 462 -1.99 3.32 34.28
N ALA A 463 -0.97 2.87 33.60
CA ALA A 463 -1.11 2.28 32.28
C ALA A 463 -0.08 1.16 32.05
N VAL A 464 -0.44 0.21 31.23
CA VAL A 464 0.48 -0.78 30.67
C VAL A 464 0.08 -1.15 29.26
N THR A 465 1.04 -1.10 28.36
CA THR A 465 0.85 -1.48 26.95
C THR A 465 1.44 -2.85 26.69
N VAL A 466 0.75 -3.65 25.90
CA VAL A 466 1.22 -4.96 25.44
C VAL A 466 1.03 -5.10 23.94
N GLY A 467 1.94 -5.83 23.30
CA GLY A 467 1.76 -6.30 21.93
C GLY A 467 0.92 -7.59 21.94
N VAL A 468 -0.19 -7.57 21.23
CA VAL A 468 -1.10 -8.73 21.12
C VAL A 468 -1.02 -9.24 19.68
N PRO A 469 -0.96 -10.57 19.47
CA PRO A 469 -1.03 -11.14 18.13
C PRO A 469 -2.28 -10.66 17.38
N ASP A 470 -2.11 -10.31 16.11
CA ASP A 470 -3.18 -9.85 15.24
C ASP A 470 -2.92 -10.36 13.80
N GLY A 471 -3.66 -11.38 13.41
CA GLY A 471 -3.33 -12.13 12.19
C GLY A 471 -1.88 -12.63 12.21
N ASN A 472 -1.11 -12.30 11.18
CA ASN A 472 0.31 -12.64 11.06
C ASN A 472 1.26 -11.55 11.63
N GLY A 473 0.74 -10.58 12.39
CA GLY A 473 1.49 -9.49 13.00
C GLY A 473 1.13 -9.26 14.46
N HIS A 474 1.35 -8.04 14.93
CA HIS A 474 0.98 -7.61 16.28
C HIS A 474 0.27 -6.26 16.23
N ARG A 475 -0.61 -6.03 17.21
CA ARG A 475 -1.19 -4.72 17.52
C ARG A 475 -0.92 -4.34 18.96
N LEU A 476 -0.87 -3.04 19.23
CA LEU A 476 -0.72 -2.53 20.59
C LEU A 476 -2.08 -2.44 21.28
N VAL A 477 -2.15 -2.89 22.52
CA VAL A 477 -3.29 -2.74 23.42
C VAL A 477 -2.81 -2.04 24.68
N ALA A 478 -3.41 -0.89 25.02
CA ALA A 478 -3.15 -0.21 26.29
C ALA A 478 -4.23 -0.56 27.32
N TYR A 479 -3.81 -0.99 28.49
CA TYR A 479 -4.65 -1.14 29.67
C TYR A 479 -4.43 0.08 30.55
N VAL A 480 -5.50 0.84 30.80
CA VAL A 480 -5.43 2.15 31.47
C VAL A 480 -6.30 2.14 32.71
N VAL A 481 -5.73 2.58 33.80
CA VAL A 481 -6.47 2.91 35.02
C VAL A 481 -6.65 4.42 35.03
N PRO A 482 -7.89 4.93 34.84
CA PRO A 482 -8.13 6.36 34.80
C PRO A 482 -8.03 6.99 36.19
N ASP A 483 -7.77 8.29 36.21
CA ASP A 483 -7.99 9.12 37.40
C ASP A 483 -9.49 9.44 37.56
N ALA A 484 -9.91 10.38 38.34
CA ALA A 484 -11.30 10.57 38.80
C ALA A 484 -12.37 10.65 37.69
N ASP A 485 -12.06 11.23 36.55
CA ASP A 485 -12.94 11.29 35.36
C ASP A 485 -12.46 10.30 34.29
N LYS A 486 -13.31 9.36 33.85
CA LYS A 486 -12.94 8.40 32.81
C LYS A 486 -12.71 9.11 31.47
N PRO A 487 -11.47 9.21 31.01
CA PRO A 487 -11.21 9.72 29.67
C PRO A 487 -11.82 8.74 28.63
N SER A 488 -12.18 9.27 27.46
CA SER A 488 -12.57 8.37 26.37
C SER A 488 -11.33 7.73 25.72
N ALA A 489 -11.47 6.51 25.20
CA ALA A 489 -10.40 5.86 24.44
C ALA A 489 -9.93 6.72 23.25
N ALA A 490 -10.86 7.43 22.60
CA ALA A 490 -10.56 8.38 21.54
C ALA A 490 -9.73 9.58 22.06
N GLY A 491 -10.07 10.12 23.25
CA GLY A 491 -9.31 11.20 23.89
C GLY A 491 -7.87 10.80 24.19
N ILE A 492 -7.68 9.60 24.77
CA ILE A 492 -6.34 9.05 25.02
C ILE A 492 -5.53 8.95 23.72
N ARG A 493 -6.11 8.34 22.67
CA ARG A 493 -5.41 8.20 21.39
C ARG A 493 -5.10 9.55 20.75
N THR A 494 -6.01 10.53 20.86
CA THR A 494 -5.77 11.90 20.37
C THR A 494 -4.60 12.54 21.10
N GLY A 495 -4.53 12.40 22.42
CA GLY A 495 -3.40 12.88 23.22
C GLY A 495 -2.08 12.21 22.82
N LEU A 496 -2.08 10.90 22.66
CA LEU A 496 -0.90 10.14 22.23
C LEU A 496 -0.41 10.55 20.83
N ARG A 497 -1.32 10.80 19.87
CA ARG A 497 -0.94 11.24 18.51
C ARG A 497 -0.24 12.60 18.47
N GLN A 498 -0.37 13.40 19.52
CA GLN A 498 0.36 14.67 19.62
C GLN A 498 1.84 14.49 19.95
N VAL A 499 2.21 13.34 20.53
CA VAL A 499 3.55 13.08 21.06
C VAL A 499 4.22 11.82 20.51
N LEU A 500 3.44 10.84 20.00
CA LEU A 500 3.94 9.59 19.45
C LEU A 500 3.66 9.46 17.95
N PRO A 501 4.55 8.78 17.20
CA PRO A 501 4.28 8.35 15.83
C PRO A 501 3.07 7.41 15.77
N GLY A 502 2.33 7.41 14.65
CA GLY A 502 1.09 6.65 14.51
C GLY A 502 1.22 5.14 14.78
N HIS A 503 2.34 4.51 14.43
CA HIS A 503 2.59 3.09 14.69
C HIS A 503 2.79 2.74 16.18
N MET A 504 3.01 3.74 17.05
CA MET A 504 3.14 3.58 18.50
C MET A 504 1.82 3.85 19.24
N VAL A 505 0.80 4.36 18.57
CA VAL A 505 -0.51 4.63 19.20
C VAL A 505 -1.29 3.32 19.30
N PRO A 506 -1.74 2.91 20.52
CA PRO A 506 -2.48 1.67 20.71
C PRO A 506 -3.80 1.66 19.93
N ALA A 507 -4.03 0.57 19.17
CA ALA A 507 -5.29 0.36 18.46
C ALA A 507 -6.47 0.23 19.44
N THR A 508 -6.24 -0.38 20.59
CA THR A 508 -7.27 -0.62 21.60
C THR A 508 -6.84 -0.06 22.96
N VAL A 509 -7.74 0.63 23.62
CA VAL A 509 -7.59 1.09 25.01
C VAL A 509 -8.63 0.38 25.86
N VAL A 510 -8.17 -0.36 26.86
CA VAL A 510 -9.00 -1.10 27.82
C VAL A 510 -8.91 -0.43 29.17
N PHE A 511 -10.04 0.00 29.72
CA PHE A 511 -10.07 0.61 31.04
C PHE A 511 -10.24 -0.45 32.13
N LEU A 512 -9.40 -0.36 33.16
CA LEU A 512 -9.41 -1.22 34.32
C LEU A 512 -9.54 -0.36 35.61
N ASP A 513 -10.13 -0.95 36.66
CA ASP A 513 -10.16 -0.30 37.98
C ASP A 513 -8.78 -0.37 38.68
N ALA A 514 -8.00 -1.42 38.40
CA ALA A 514 -6.61 -1.59 38.82
C ALA A 514 -5.87 -2.55 37.91
N LEU A 515 -4.55 -2.34 37.75
CA LEU A 515 -3.68 -3.30 37.03
C LEU A 515 -3.38 -4.51 37.90
N PRO A 516 -3.42 -5.73 37.34
CA PRO A 516 -3.02 -6.95 38.06
C PRO A 516 -1.52 -6.87 38.43
N ARG A 517 -1.21 -7.37 39.65
CA ARG A 517 0.15 -7.33 40.17
C ARG A 517 0.58 -8.69 40.67
N THR A 518 1.84 -9.01 40.48
CA THR A 518 2.48 -10.18 41.11
C THR A 518 2.62 -9.99 42.63
N GLU A 519 2.92 -11.05 43.35
CA GLU A 519 3.18 -11.02 44.81
C GLU A 519 4.30 -10.02 45.19
N ARG A 520 5.19 -9.71 44.27
CA ARG A 520 6.27 -8.73 44.43
C ARG A 520 5.90 -7.29 44.06
N GLY A 521 4.59 -7.03 43.78
CA GLY A 521 4.08 -5.71 43.45
C GLY A 521 4.32 -5.23 42.00
N LYS A 522 4.96 -6.03 41.15
CA LYS A 522 5.13 -5.71 39.71
C LYS A 522 3.86 -6.00 38.92
N ILE A 523 3.62 -5.27 37.84
CA ILE A 523 2.49 -5.52 36.94
C ILE A 523 2.61 -6.93 36.36
N ASP A 524 1.57 -7.72 36.53
CA ASP A 524 1.43 -9.08 35.98
C ASP A 524 0.77 -8.99 34.59
N ARG A 525 1.60 -8.93 33.55
CA ARG A 525 1.12 -8.86 32.15
C ARG A 525 0.39 -10.12 31.71
N ALA A 526 0.68 -11.28 32.30
CA ALA A 526 0.00 -12.53 31.97
C ALA A 526 -1.42 -12.60 32.57
N ALA A 527 -1.67 -11.87 33.65
CA ALA A 527 -2.98 -11.79 34.30
C ALA A 527 -3.86 -10.66 33.76
N LEU A 528 -3.39 -9.91 32.72
CA LEU A 528 -4.22 -8.90 32.05
C LEU A 528 -5.41 -9.60 31.36
N PRO A 529 -6.63 -9.02 31.44
CA PRO A 529 -7.77 -9.59 30.75
C PRO A 529 -7.52 -9.59 29.22
N PRO A 530 -8.02 -10.60 28.49
CA PRO A 530 -7.93 -10.58 27.05
C PRO A 530 -8.58 -9.29 26.50
N PRO A 531 -7.99 -8.64 25.49
CA PRO A 531 -8.60 -7.47 24.89
C PRO A 531 -9.99 -7.82 24.36
N PRO A 532 -10.95 -6.89 24.42
CA PRO A 532 -12.28 -7.15 23.90
C PRO A 532 -12.20 -7.61 22.44
N PRO A 533 -13.08 -8.55 22.03
CA PRO A 533 -13.16 -8.92 20.62
C PRO A 533 -13.42 -7.67 19.77
N PRO A 534 -13.09 -7.71 18.46
CA PRO A 534 -13.38 -6.61 17.57
C PRO A 534 -14.82 -6.11 17.74
N ILE A 535 -14.98 -4.80 17.74
CA ILE A 535 -16.23 -4.12 18.11
C ILE A 535 -17.41 -4.71 17.35
N THR A 536 -18.36 -5.32 18.07
CA THR A 536 -19.64 -5.74 17.53
C THR A 536 -20.63 -4.59 17.65
N GLY A 537 -21.19 -4.15 16.53
CA GLY A 537 -22.14 -3.04 16.51
C GLY A 537 -23.09 -3.14 15.29
N PRO A 538 -24.08 -2.24 15.20
CA PRO A 538 -24.94 -2.19 14.03
C PRO A 538 -24.14 -1.97 12.76
N GLY A 539 -24.41 -2.77 11.72
CA GLY A 539 -23.79 -2.59 10.42
C GLY A 539 -24.19 -1.27 9.74
N PRO A 540 -23.61 -0.96 8.58
CA PRO A 540 -23.94 0.21 7.78
C PRO A 540 -25.45 0.39 7.59
N GLN A 541 -25.97 1.59 7.76
CA GLN A 541 -27.42 1.89 7.66
C GLN A 541 -27.82 2.58 6.36
N THR A 542 -26.86 3.20 5.67
CA THR A 542 -27.11 3.81 4.36
C THR A 542 -26.30 3.09 3.29
N VAL A 543 -26.72 3.21 2.02
CA VAL A 543 -25.97 2.64 0.90
C VAL A 543 -24.55 3.20 0.85
N TRP A 544 -24.41 4.50 1.16
CA TRP A 544 -23.12 5.17 1.17
C TRP A 544 -22.21 4.68 2.31
N GLU A 545 -22.76 4.47 3.50
CA GLU A 545 -22.02 3.79 4.58
C GLU A 545 -21.59 2.38 4.15
N GLY A 546 -22.44 1.66 3.41
CA GLY A 546 -22.12 0.33 2.88
C GLY A 546 -20.92 0.36 1.92
N VAL A 547 -20.91 1.30 0.98
CA VAL A 547 -19.81 1.48 0.01
C VAL A 547 -18.51 1.84 0.73
N ILE A 548 -18.57 2.74 1.71
CA ILE A 548 -17.40 3.11 2.51
C ILE A 548 -16.97 1.96 3.42
N ALA A 549 -17.91 1.19 3.99
CA ALA A 549 -17.59 0.01 4.78
C ALA A 549 -16.86 -1.07 3.98
N GLU A 550 -17.23 -1.28 2.71
CA GLU A 550 -16.48 -2.18 1.82
C GLU A 550 -15.03 -1.72 1.63
N ALA A 551 -14.82 -0.42 1.45
CA ALA A 551 -13.48 0.15 1.35
C ALA A 551 -12.69 -0.03 2.67
N TRP A 552 -13.32 0.18 3.83
CA TRP A 552 -12.71 -0.06 5.14
C TRP A 552 -12.40 -1.54 5.36
N THR A 553 -13.34 -2.44 5.02
CA THR A 553 -13.15 -3.90 5.08
C THR A 553 -11.91 -4.32 4.30
N TRP A 554 -11.75 -3.77 3.10
CA TRP A 554 -10.61 -4.09 2.25
C TRP A 554 -9.28 -3.55 2.83
N VAL A 555 -9.28 -2.30 3.34
CA VAL A 555 -8.06 -1.66 3.86
C VAL A 555 -7.66 -2.20 5.24
N LEU A 556 -8.64 -2.53 6.09
CA LEU A 556 -8.43 -2.99 7.46
C LEU A 556 -8.37 -4.52 7.57
N GLU A 557 -8.65 -5.25 6.47
CA GLU A 557 -8.74 -6.73 6.43
C GLU A 557 -9.73 -7.31 7.45
N LEU A 558 -10.88 -6.64 7.64
CA LEU A 558 -11.92 -7.03 8.58
C LEU A 558 -13.13 -7.59 7.84
N GLU A 559 -13.80 -8.60 8.39
CA GLU A 559 -15.02 -9.16 7.78
C GLU A 559 -16.26 -8.28 7.96
N HIS A 560 -16.27 -7.43 9.01
CA HIS A 560 -17.42 -6.59 9.35
C HIS A 560 -16.96 -5.25 9.94
N ILE A 561 -17.54 -4.16 9.46
CA ILE A 561 -17.32 -2.81 9.97
C ILE A 561 -18.61 -2.29 10.60
N PRO A 562 -18.68 -2.15 11.93
CA PRO A 562 -19.80 -1.46 12.57
C PRO A 562 -19.86 0.02 12.20
N ARG A 563 -21.07 0.56 12.04
CA ARG A 563 -21.25 1.97 11.62
C ARG A 563 -20.72 2.99 12.62
N ASP A 564 -20.73 2.64 13.90
CA ASP A 564 -20.28 3.50 15.00
C ASP A 564 -18.84 3.19 15.41
N ALA A 565 -18.17 2.28 14.71
CA ALA A 565 -16.78 1.93 14.98
C ALA A 565 -15.83 2.99 14.42
N ASP A 566 -14.86 3.37 15.22
CA ASP A 566 -13.77 4.29 14.87
C ASP A 566 -12.74 3.57 14.01
N PHE A 567 -12.35 4.17 12.89
CA PHE A 567 -11.35 3.64 11.94
C PHE A 567 -10.05 3.21 12.63
N PHE A 568 -9.60 4.02 13.57
CA PHE A 568 -8.36 3.78 14.29
C PHE A 568 -8.53 2.74 15.40
N GLU A 569 -9.73 2.62 15.98
CA GLU A 569 -10.07 1.52 16.93
C GLU A 569 -10.08 0.17 16.24
N LEU A 570 -10.48 0.15 14.98
CA LEU A 570 -10.46 -1.05 14.15
C LEU A 570 -9.06 -1.43 13.67
N GLY A 571 -8.02 -0.72 14.10
CA GLY A 571 -6.63 -0.98 13.72
C GLY A 571 -6.13 -0.15 12.53
N GLY A 572 -6.93 0.78 12.03
CA GLY A 572 -6.50 1.74 11.01
C GLY A 572 -5.38 2.64 11.52
N ASP A 573 -4.39 2.90 10.70
CA ASP A 573 -3.32 3.85 10.96
C ASP A 573 -3.17 4.85 9.82
N SER A 574 -2.10 5.64 9.84
CA SER A 574 -1.83 6.61 8.77
C SER A 574 -1.65 5.97 7.40
N LEU A 575 -1.04 4.78 7.31
CA LEU A 575 -0.87 4.07 6.03
C LEU A 575 -2.20 3.51 5.53
N ALA A 576 -2.99 2.92 6.43
CA ALA A 576 -4.33 2.44 6.13
C ALA A 576 -5.26 3.61 5.75
N ALA A 577 -5.15 4.76 6.44
CA ALA A 577 -5.90 5.96 6.10
C ALA A 577 -5.55 6.49 4.70
N GLU A 578 -4.28 6.54 4.35
CA GLU A 578 -3.81 6.91 3.00
C GLU A 578 -4.31 5.92 1.94
N ALA A 579 -4.21 4.62 2.21
CA ALA A 579 -4.72 3.58 1.32
C ALA A 579 -6.24 3.72 1.12
N LEU A 580 -6.99 3.99 2.20
CA LEU A 580 -8.42 4.23 2.14
C LEU A 580 -8.77 5.48 1.32
N ILE A 581 -8.08 6.59 1.56
CA ILE A 581 -8.30 7.84 0.79
C ILE A 581 -7.99 7.61 -0.69
N SER A 582 -6.89 6.94 -1.01
CA SER A 582 -6.54 6.58 -2.39
C SER A 582 -7.60 5.69 -3.03
N LEU A 583 -8.11 4.69 -2.31
CA LEU A 583 -9.18 3.81 -2.75
C LEU A 583 -10.48 4.59 -3.01
N ILE A 584 -10.89 5.44 -2.07
CA ILE A 584 -12.12 6.23 -2.15
C ILE A 584 -12.04 7.26 -3.29
N THR A 585 -10.94 7.99 -3.41
CA THR A 585 -10.75 8.99 -4.46
C THR A 585 -10.49 8.36 -5.83
N GLY A 586 -9.79 7.22 -5.87
CA GLY A 586 -9.48 6.47 -7.07
C GLY A 586 -10.65 5.67 -7.60
N GLN A 587 -11.30 4.88 -6.78
CA GLN A 587 -12.33 3.93 -7.22
C GLN A 587 -13.76 4.41 -6.98
N LEU A 588 -14.02 5.17 -5.91
CA LEU A 588 -15.37 5.65 -5.60
C LEU A 588 -15.63 7.07 -6.12
N GLY A 589 -14.62 7.72 -6.69
CA GLY A 589 -14.73 9.00 -7.35
C GLY A 589 -15.13 10.16 -6.47
N VAL A 590 -14.83 10.06 -5.21
CA VAL A 590 -14.92 11.22 -4.33
C VAL A 590 -13.83 12.21 -4.75
N PRO A 591 -14.15 13.49 -5.02
CA PRO A 591 -13.13 14.46 -5.41
C PRO A 591 -12.01 14.52 -4.36
N ALA A 592 -10.77 14.51 -4.80
CA ALA A 592 -9.60 14.54 -3.91
C ALA A 592 -9.52 15.83 -3.08
N GLU A 593 -10.16 16.93 -3.55
CA GLU A 593 -10.21 18.20 -2.82
C GLU A 593 -10.95 18.04 -1.48
N GLY A 594 -10.24 18.21 -0.38
CA GLY A 594 -10.75 18.12 0.98
C GLY A 594 -10.92 16.69 1.52
N VAL A 595 -10.57 15.65 0.77
CA VAL A 595 -10.54 14.26 1.24
C VAL A 595 -9.11 13.88 1.54
N THR A 596 -8.74 14.06 2.79
CA THR A 596 -7.38 13.80 3.30
C THR A 596 -7.46 12.84 4.50
N PRO A 597 -6.37 12.20 4.90
CA PRO A 597 -6.32 11.42 6.14
C PRO A 597 -6.74 12.20 7.38
N ALA A 598 -6.57 13.53 7.39
CA ALA A 598 -7.04 14.39 8.46
C ALA A 598 -8.56 14.32 8.63
N LEU A 599 -9.32 14.10 7.56
CA LEU A 599 -10.78 13.95 7.62
C LEU A 599 -11.20 12.72 8.46
N LEU A 600 -10.42 11.63 8.44
CA LEU A 600 -10.65 10.47 9.32
C LEU A 600 -10.38 10.78 10.79
N VAL A 601 -9.49 11.73 11.08
CA VAL A 601 -9.24 12.19 12.45
C VAL A 601 -10.41 13.03 12.96
N GLU A 602 -11.00 13.88 12.08
CA GLU A 602 -12.14 14.73 12.41
C GLU A 602 -13.48 13.96 12.47
N ALA A 603 -13.60 12.88 11.69
CA ALA A 603 -14.79 12.06 11.56
C ALA A 603 -14.38 10.58 11.59
N PRO A 604 -13.98 10.06 12.77
CA PRO A 604 -13.32 8.77 12.84
C PRO A 604 -14.25 7.57 12.72
N THR A 605 -15.56 7.74 12.91
CA THR A 605 -16.51 6.63 12.76
C THR A 605 -16.95 6.48 11.31
N LEU A 606 -17.29 5.24 10.92
CA LEU A 606 -17.79 4.95 9.58
C LEU A 606 -18.98 5.86 9.20
N ALA A 607 -19.93 6.05 10.12
CA ALA A 607 -21.12 6.88 9.88
C ALA A 607 -20.76 8.36 9.69
N GLU A 608 -19.89 8.90 10.51
CA GLU A 608 -19.45 10.31 10.42
C GLU A 608 -18.63 10.55 9.17
N PHE A 609 -17.69 9.66 8.87
CA PHE A 609 -16.85 9.73 7.68
C PHE A 609 -17.69 9.64 6.40
N ALA A 610 -18.57 8.65 6.31
CA ALA A 610 -19.49 8.50 5.18
C ALA A 610 -20.38 9.75 5.02
N LYS A 611 -20.85 10.36 6.12
CA LYS A 611 -21.66 11.59 6.10
C LYS A 611 -20.85 12.81 5.59
N ARG A 612 -19.55 12.90 5.92
CA ARG A 612 -18.67 13.98 5.42
C ARG A 612 -18.40 13.85 3.92
N LEU A 613 -18.18 12.62 3.47
CA LEU A 613 -17.94 12.32 2.06
C LEU A 613 -19.22 12.41 1.20
N HIS A 614 -20.37 12.19 1.83
CA HIS A 614 -21.64 12.20 1.11
C HIS A 614 -21.99 13.62 0.64
N ARG A 615 -21.85 13.87 -0.67
CA ARG A 615 -22.47 15.04 -1.29
C ARG A 615 -23.98 14.80 -1.30
N ARG A 616 -24.74 15.64 -0.65
CA ARG A 616 -26.22 15.57 -0.65
C ARG A 616 -26.69 15.50 -2.11
N PRO A 617 -27.51 14.48 -2.48
CA PRO A 617 -28.10 14.43 -3.81
C PRO A 617 -28.84 15.73 -4.08
N ASP A 618 -28.83 16.18 -5.34
CA ASP A 618 -29.61 17.33 -5.73
C ASP A 618 -31.09 17.07 -5.33
N ARG A 619 -31.64 17.91 -4.48
CA ARG A 619 -33.04 17.75 -4.01
C ARG A 619 -34.06 17.74 -5.16
N LYS A 620 -33.71 18.33 -6.33
CA LYS A 620 -34.54 18.34 -7.53
C LYS A 620 -34.45 17.04 -8.32
N HIS A 621 -33.29 16.36 -8.28
CA HIS A 621 -33.02 15.14 -9.05
C HIS A 621 -32.37 14.05 -8.19
N PRO A 622 -33.14 13.38 -7.32
CA PRO A 622 -32.61 12.45 -6.31
C PRO A 622 -31.96 11.16 -6.86
N THR A 623 -32.12 10.90 -8.16
CA THR A 623 -31.51 9.74 -8.85
C THR A 623 -30.29 10.14 -9.68
N LEU A 624 -29.88 11.42 -9.63
CA LEU A 624 -28.80 11.98 -10.45
C LEU A 624 -27.52 12.17 -9.64
N THR A 625 -26.43 11.74 -10.19
CA THR A 625 -25.07 12.04 -9.74
C THR A 625 -24.34 12.81 -10.84
N THR A 626 -23.98 14.06 -10.62
CA THR A 626 -23.15 14.81 -11.56
C THR A 626 -21.70 14.37 -11.42
N LEU A 627 -21.16 13.71 -12.44
CA LEU A 627 -19.77 13.22 -12.46
C LEU A 627 -18.82 14.28 -13.03
N ARG A 628 -19.25 14.94 -14.13
CA ARG A 628 -18.57 16.09 -14.72
C ARG A 628 -19.63 16.98 -15.39
N GLU A 629 -19.77 18.21 -14.93
CA GLU A 629 -20.76 19.16 -15.45
C GLU A 629 -20.22 19.96 -16.64
N SER A 630 -18.94 20.30 -16.62
CA SER A 630 -18.30 21.15 -17.62
C SER A 630 -17.95 20.37 -18.89
N GLY A 631 -18.02 21.08 -20.04
CA GLY A 631 -17.63 20.59 -21.36
C GLY A 631 -18.54 21.08 -22.46
N ALA A 632 -18.03 21.14 -23.70
CA ALA A 632 -18.76 21.59 -24.87
C ALA A 632 -19.44 20.45 -25.66
N LYS A 633 -19.05 19.20 -25.39
CA LYS A 633 -19.62 18.03 -26.06
C LYS A 633 -21.02 17.69 -25.56
N PRO A 634 -21.86 17.03 -26.35
CA PRO A 634 -23.13 16.50 -25.84
C PRO A 634 -22.92 15.56 -24.66
N PRO A 635 -23.72 15.66 -23.59
CA PRO A 635 -23.54 14.87 -22.37
C PRO A 635 -23.59 13.36 -22.59
N LEU A 636 -22.77 12.60 -21.86
CA LEU A 636 -22.87 11.15 -21.72
C LEU A 636 -23.66 10.82 -20.44
N TRP A 637 -24.73 10.04 -20.60
CA TRP A 637 -25.59 9.59 -19.51
C TRP A 637 -25.32 8.14 -19.20
N LEU A 638 -24.92 7.84 -17.97
CA LEU A 638 -24.52 6.51 -17.51
C LEU A 638 -25.47 5.99 -16.44
N ILE A 639 -26.07 4.83 -16.65
CA ILE A 639 -27.02 4.21 -15.75
C ILE A 639 -26.35 3.11 -14.96
N ALA A 640 -26.39 3.21 -13.62
CA ALA A 640 -25.76 2.25 -12.71
C ALA A 640 -26.53 0.92 -12.68
N GLY A 641 -25.82 -0.15 -12.33
CA GLY A 641 -26.38 -1.49 -12.12
C GLY A 641 -27.39 -1.56 -10.97
N GLY A 642 -28.06 -2.69 -10.82
CA GLY A 642 -29.08 -2.88 -9.78
C GLY A 642 -28.49 -2.73 -8.38
N GLY A 643 -28.91 -1.68 -7.65
CA GLY A 643 -28.41 -1.36 -6.31
C GLY A 643 -27.15 -0.53 -6.26
N ALA A 644 -26.50 -0.28 -7.39
CA ALA A 644 -25.28 0.53 -7.48
C ALA A 644 -25.61 2.03 -7.60
N LEU A 645 -24.65 2.87 -7.18
CA LEU A 645 -24.72 4.33 -7.31
C LEU A 645 -24.02 4.81 -8.58
N GLY A 646 -24.44 5.98 -9.10
CA GLY A 646 -23.84 6.62 -10.27
C GLY A 646 -22.37 6.95 -10.13
N VAL A 647 -21.86 7.12 -8.92
CA VAL A 647 -20.42 7.35 -8.64
C VAL A 647 -19.51 6.21 -9.11
N GLY A 648 -20.02 5.00 -9.29
CA GLY A 648 -19.24 3.87 -9.81
C GLY A 648 -18.63 4.11 -11.20
N PHE A 649 -19.08 5.13 -11.94
CA PHE A 649 -18.53 5.50 -13.25
C PHE A 649 -17.43 6.57 -13.21
N VAL A 650 -16.97 6.99 -12.04
CA VAL A 650 -15.92 8.00 -11.95
C VAL A 650 -14.60 7.53 -12.56
N PRO A 651 -14.12 6.29 -12.34
CA PRO A 651 -12.91 5.83 -13.01
C PRO A 651 -13.02 5.96 -14.53
N LEU A 652 -14.14 5.55 -15.12
CA LEU A 652 -14.41 5.71 -16.55
C LEU A 652 -14.43 7.19 -16.94
N THR A 653 -15.08 8.05 -16.14
CA THR A 653 -15.19 9.50 -16.43
C THR A 653 -13.81 10.17 -16.53
N ARG A 654 -12.83 9.70 -15.80
CA ARG A 654 -11.45 10.20 -15.86
C ARG A 654 -10.73 9.86 -17.16
N GLN A 655 -11.12 8.77 -17.81
CA GLN A 655 -10.54 8.32 -19.09
C GLN A 655 -11.17 9.08 -20.29
N LEU A 656 -12.29 9.76 -20.09
CA LEU A 656 -12.96 10.52 -21.13
C LEU A 656 -12.35 11.92 -21.29
N ASP A 657 -12.49 12.50 -22.50
CA ASP A 657 -12.02 13.86 -22.81
C ASP A 657 -12.50 14.86 -21.75
N ALA A 658 -11.66 15.83 -21.40
CA ALA A 658 -11.94 16.82 -20.35
C ALA A 658 -13.18 17.68 -20.65
N ASP A 659 -13.52 17.86 -21.93
CA ASP A 659 -14.68 18.63 -22.40
C ASP A 659 -15.96 17.78 -22.59
N GLN A 660 -15.97 16.52 -22.08
CA GLN A 660 -17.13 15.63 -22.10
C GLN A 660 -17.93 15.71 -20.78
N PRO A 661 -19.10 16.35 -20.74
CA PRO A 661 -20.01 16.26 -19.57
C PRO A 661 -20.47 14.83 -19.35
N VAL A 662 -20.51 14.39 -18.09
CA VAL A 662 -20.92 13.02 -17.71
C VAL A 662 -21.86 13.07 -16.51
N PHE A 663 -23.01 12.39 -16.65
CA PHE A 663 -24.02 12.27 -15.61
C PHE A 663 -24.30 10.81 -15.30
N GLY A 664 -24.32 10.46 -14.02
CA GLY A 664 -24.67 9.13 -13.53
C GLY A 664 -26.13 9.09 -13.04
N LEU A 665 -26.87 8.07 -13.42
CA LEU A 665 -28.22 7.80 -12.91
C LEU A 665 -28.23 6.47 -12.14
N HIS A 666 -29.01 6.42 -11.06
CA HIS A 666 -29.20 5.22 -10.26
C HIS A 666 -30.66 4.95 -9.89
N SER A 667 -30.95 3.76 -9.37
CA SER A 667 -32.29 3.29 -9.11
C SER A 667 -33.10 4.21 -8.18
N HIS A 668 -34.33 4.50 -8.52
CA HIS A 668 -35.25 5.32 -7.71
C HIS A 668 -35.55 4.63 -6.37
N GLY A 669 -35.44 5.37 -5.28
CA GLY A 669 -35.64 4.85 -3.94
C GLY A 669 -34.39 4.24 -3.30
N LEU A 670 -33.22 4.28 -3.98
CA LEU A 670 -31.97 3.76 -3.44
C LEU A 670 -31.44 4.64 -2.31
N GLU A 671 -31.42 5.95 -2.48
CA GLU A 671 -30.96 6.93 -1.49
C GLU A 671 -32.08 7.63 -0.71
N GLN A 672 -33.32 7.56 -1.17
CA GLN A 672 -34.48 8.19 -0.57
C GLN A 672 -35.66 7.22 -0.53
N ARG A 673 -36.57 7.42 0.39
CA ARG A 673 -37.84 6.65 0.40
C ARG A 673 -38.65 6.97 -0.84
N ALA A 674 -38.93 5.95 -1.63
CA ALA A 674 -39.74 6.12 -2.87
C ALA A 674 -40.49 4.84 -3.21
N VAL A 675 -41.57 5.00 -3.98
CA VAL A 675 -42.31 3.86 -4.53
C VAL A 675 -41.43 3.12 -5.55
N PRO A 676 -41.28 1.80 -5.45
CA PRO A 676 -40.45 1.04 -6.36
C PRO A 676 -40.97 1.07 -7.80
N ASP A 677 -40.05 0.96 -8.75
CA ASP A 677 -40.43 0.71 -10.14
C ASP A 677 -40.87 -0.74 -10.33
N TRP A 678 -41.93 -0.96 -11.07
CA TRP A 678 -42.54 -2.28 -11.29
C TRP A 678 -42.26 -2.86 -12.67
N SER A 679 -41.65 -2.08 -13.56
CA SER A 679 -41.23 -2.51 -14.89
C SER A 679 -40.01 -1.73 -15.35
N VAL A 680 -39.25 -2.33 -16.27
CA VAL A 680 -38.10 -1.68 -16.94
C VAL A 680 -38.54 -0.42 -17.66
N GLN A 681 -39.74 -0.46 -18.30
CA GLN A 681 -40.30 0.65 -19.02
C GLN A 681 -40.65 1.84 -18.10
N SER A 682 -41.16 1.61 -16.89
CA SER A 682 -41.45 2.67 -15.93
C SER A 682 -40.19 3.28 -15.36
N ALA A 683 -39.17 2.47 -15.04
CA ALA A 683 -37.87 2.92 -14.59
C ALA A 683 -37.16 3.78 -15.66
N ALA A 684 -37.14 3.31 -16.90
CA ALA A 684 -36.60 4.06 -18.04
C ALA A 684 -37.29 5.41 -18.24
N ARG A 685 -38.63 5.46 -18.19
CA ARG A 685 -39.40 6.74 -18.30
C ARG A 685 -39.02 7.71 -17.20
N ARG A 686 -38.80 7.22 -15.97
CA ARG A 686 -38.42 8.07 -14.85
C ARG A 686 -37.03 8.67 -15.07
N HIS A 687 -36.07 7.88 -15.52
CA HIS A 687 -34.72 8.36 -15.86
C HIS A 687 -34.79 9.35 -17.04
N LEU A 688 -35.61 9.11 -18.04
CA LEU A 688 -35.81 10.02 -19.17
C LEU A 688 -36.41 11.37 -18.73
N MET A 689 -37.27 11.41 -17.71
CA MET A 689 -37.75 12.68 -17.16
C MET A 689 -36.62 13.51 -16.61
N VAL A 690 -35.69 12.92 -15.87
CA VAL A 690 -34.51 13.62 -15.34
C VAL A 690 -33.59 14.06 -16.48
N LEU A 691 -33.25 13.16 -17.39
CA LEU A 691 -32.39 13.43 -18.53
C LEU A 691 -32.94 14.60 -19.37
N ARG A 692 -34.23 14.61 -19.70
CA ARG A 692 -34.83 15.63 -20.54
C ARG A 692 -35.01 17.00 -19.87
N GLN A 693 -34.97 17.07 -18.55
CA GLN A 693 -34.92 18.35 -17.84
C GLN A 693 -33.57 19.06 -18.03
N LEU A 694 -32.51 18.30 -18.14
CA LEU A 694 -31.13 18.80 -18.28
C LEU A 694 -30.67 18.87 -19.74
N GLN A 695 -31.11 17.93 -20.57
CA GLN A 695 -30.81 17.89 -22.00
C GLN A 695 -32.14 17.77 -22.80
N ARG A 696 -32.62 18.86 -23.36
CA ARG A 696 -33.92 18.93 -24.05
C ARG A 696 -33.89 18.36 -25.47
N ARG A 697 -32.73 18.38 -26.13
CA ARG A 697 -32.56 17.95 -27.52
C ARG A 697 -31.38 17.00 -27.66
N GLY A 698 -31.49 16.04 -28.58
CA GLY A 698 -30.43 15.14 -28.96
C GLY A 698 -29.32 15.85 -29.79
N PRO A 699 -28.30 15.10 -30.20
CA PRO A 699 -28.18 13.65 -30.02
C PRO A 699 -27.93 13.24 -28.57
N TYR A 700 -28.54 12.12 -28.16
CA TYR A 700 -28.37 11.55 -26.83
C TYR A 700 -27.34 10.45 -26.85
N PHE A 701 -26.37 10.49 -25.90
CA PHE A 701 -25.37 9.46 -25.66
C PHE A 701 -25.69 8.80 -24.32
N ILE A 702 -26.05 7.52 -24.35
CA ILE A 702 -26.60 6.84 -23.18
C ILE A 702 -25.86 5.51 -23.01
N GLY A 703 -25.35 5.23 -21.81
CA GLY A 703 -24.72 3.96 -21.48
C GLY A 703 -25.22 3.40 -20.17
N GLY A 704 -24.97 2.14 -19.89
CA GLY A 704 -25.33 1.54 -18.62
C GLY A 704 -24.64 0.21 -18.36
N HIS A 705 -24.36 -0.04 -17.08
CA HIS A 705 -23.69 -1.26 -16.63
C HIS A 705 -24.69 -2.27 -16.07
N SER A 706 -24.55 -3.55 -16.45
CA SER A 706 -25.39 -4.63 -15.92
C SER A 706 -26.90 -4.34 -16.16
N PHE A 707 -27.72 -4.32 -15.11
CA PHE A 707 -29.13 -3.91 -15.21
C PHE A 707 -29.30 -2.49 -15.74
N GLY A 708 -28.38 -1.59 -15.46
CA GLY A 708 -28.35 -0.23 -16.01
C GLY A 708 -28.26 -0.22 -17.54
N GLY A 709 -27.60 -1.20 -18.15
CA GLY A 709 -27.55 -1.34 -19.60
C GLY A 709 -28.90 -1.74 -20.21
N ILE A 710 -29.68 -2.55 -19.51
CA ILE A 710 -31.07 -2.86 -19.89
C ILE A 710 -31.93 -1.60 -19.83
N LEU A 711 -31.76 -0.78 -18.79
CA LEU A 711 -32.46 0.50 -18.67
C LEU A 711 -32.02 1.49 -19.76
N ALA A 712 -30.75 1.58 -20.05
CA ALA A 712 -30.21 2.43 -21.12
C ALA A 712 -30.76 2.02 -22.49
N TYR A 713 -30.85 0.72 -22.76
CA TYR A 713 -31.47 0.17 -23.95
C TYR A 713 -32.94 0.60 -24.11
N GLU A 714 -33.74 0.42 -23.06
CA GLU A 714 -35.14 0.84 -23.06
C GLU A 714 -35.29 2.35 -23.16
N MET A 715 -34.43 3.15 -22.52
CA MET A 715 -34.39 4.62 -22.64
C MET A 715 -34.07 5.04 -24.07
N ALA A 716 -33.07 4.45 -24.69
CA ALA A 716 -32.70 4.72 -26.09
C ALA A 716 -33.85 4.38 -27.05
N ARG A 717 -34.53 3.25 -26.83
CA ARG A 717 -35.72 2.85 -27.60
C ARG A 717 -36.84 3.86 -27.45
N GLN A 718 -37.23 4.24 -26.20
CA GLN A 718 -38.29 5.20 -25.97
C GLN A 718 -38.01 6.57 -26.59
N LEU A 719 -36.76 7.04 -26.55
CA LEU A 719 -36.33 8.28 -27.19
C LEU A 719 -36.57 8.23 -28.71
N ARG A 720 -36.16 7.13 -29.36
CA ARG A 720 -36.35 6.97 -30.81
C ARG A 720 -37.82 6.84 -31.19
N ASP A 721 -38.60 6.10 -30.41
CA ASP A 721 -40.06 5.99 -30.63
C ASP A 721 -40.76 7.35 -30.57
N HIS A 722 -40.23 8.31 -29.83
CA HIS A 722 -40.71 9.68 -29.75
C HIS A 722 -40.01 10.65 -30.72
N GLY A 723 -39.28 10.14 -31.72
CA GLY A 723 -38.62 10.93 -32.76
C GLY A 723 -37.34 11.66 -32.33
N HIS A 724 -36.76 11.27 -31.23
CA HIS A 724 -35.47 11.85 -30.77
C HIS A 724 -34.30 11.09 -31.32
N GLU A 725 -33.20 11.81 -31.61
CA GLU A 725 -31.95 11.23 -32.08
C GLU A 725 -31.14 10.67 -30.89
N VAL A 726 -30.78 9.39 -30.99
CA VAL A 726 -29.82 8.73 -30.09
C VAL A 726 -28.53 8.53 -30.88
N GLY A 727 -27.47 9.26 -30.47
CA GLY A 727 -26.19 9.22 -31.14
C GLY A 727 -25.41 7.93 -30.87
N LEU A 728 -25.48 7.40 -29.63
CA LEU A 728 -24.89 6.12 -29.29
C LEU A 728 -25.54 5.55 -28.03
N LEU A 729 -25.82 4.24 -28.07
CA LEU A 729 -26.10 3.41 -26.90
C LEU A 729 -24.86 2.61 -26.54
N ILE A 730 -24.50 2.56 -25.24
CA ILE A 730 -23.36 1.78 -24.76
C ILE A 730 -23.85 0.78 -23.70
N ALA A 731 -23.67 -0.51 -23.95
CA ALA A 731 -24.00 -1.57 -23.02
C ALA A 731 -22.71 -2.12 -22.38
N PHE A 732 -22.51 -1.86 -21.09
CA PHE A 732 -21.36 -2.33 -20.33
C PHE A 732 -21.71 -3.63 -19.61
N ASP A 733 -21.18 -4.73 -20.07
CA ASP A 733 -21.38 -6.10 -19.57
C ASP A 733 -22.84 -6.36 -19.16
N SER A 734 -23.71 -6.00 -20.07
CA SER A 734 -25.14 -6.05 -19.95
C SER A 734 -25.73 -6.92 -21.06
N PHE A 735 -26.71 -7.71 -20.72
CA PHE A 735 -27.33 -8.65 -21.66
C PHE A 735 -28.83 -8.37 -21.74
N PRO A 736 -29.43 -8.31 -22.94
CA PRO A 736 -30.87 -8.23 -23.06
C PRO A 736 -31.47 -9.53 -22.49
N PRO A 737 -32.48 -9.44 -21.60
CA PRO A 737 -33.03 -10.65 -20.99
C PRO A 737 -33.78 -11.49 -22.04
N ASP A 738 -33.26 -12.70 -22.23
CA ASP A 738 -33.97 -13.73 -23.00
C ASP A 738 -34.61 -14.73 -22.03
N PRO A 739 -35.95 -14.77 -21.92
CA PRO A 739 -36.61 -15.71 -21.02
C PRO A 739 -36.30 -17.19 -21.27
N SER A 740 -35.81 -17.54 -22.47
CA SER A 740 -35.46 -18.91 -22.85
C SER A 740 -34.12 -19.37 -22.32
N VAL A 741 -33.24 -18.45 -21.95
CA VAL A 741 -31.83 -18.73 -21.51
C VAL A 741 -31.72 -18.65 -19.99
N LEU A 742 -32.63 -18.00 -19.29
CA LEU A 742 -32.57 -17.83 -17.84
C LEU A 742 -32.79 -19.18 -17.13
N PRO A 743 -31.89 -19.55 -16.20
CA PRO A 743 -32.05 -20.78 -15.42
C PRO A 743 -33.39 -20.75 -14.64
N PRO A 744 -34.07 -21.89 -14.52
CA PRO A 744 -35.32 -21.97 -13.78
C PRO A 744 -35.08 -21.52 -12.33
N SER A 745 -35.95 -20.65 -11.83
CA SER A 745 -35.82 -20.17 -10.44
C SER A 745 -35.92 -21.36 -9.49
N PRO A 746 -35.04 -21.45 -8.46
CA PRO A 746 -35.13 -22.52 -7.48
C PRO A 746 -36.53 -22.56 -6.87
N GLN A 747 -37.09 -23.76 -6.74
CA GLN A 747 -38.44 -23.99 -6.20
C GLN A 747 -38.50 -23.49 -4.74
N LYS A 748 -38.90 -22.24 -4.57
CA LYS A 748 -39.17 -21.69 -3.23
C LYS A 748 -40.55 -22.16 -2.75
N SER A 749 -40.64 -22.47 -1.44
CA SER A 749 -41.94 -22.78 -0.79
C SER A 749 -42.93 -21.62 -0.98
N LEU A 750 -44.23 -21.89 -0.86
CA LEU A 750 -45.26 -20.85 -0.99
C LEU A 750 -45.01 -19.64 -0.06
N VAL A 751 -44.54 -19.92 1.18
CA VAL A 751 -44.14 -18.89 2.17
C VAL A 751 -42.93 -18.11 1.69
N GLY A 752 -41.97 -18.76 1.02
CA GLY A 752 -40.79 -18.10 0.45
C GLY A 752 -41.14 -17.19 -0.74
N LYS A 753 -42.15 -17.60 -1.56
CA LYS A 753 -42.68 -16.78 -2.65
C LYS A 753 -43.43 -15.54 -2.10
N LEU A 754 -44.23 -15.70 -1.06
CA LEU A 754 -44.97 -14.60 -0.44
C LEU A 754 -44.01 -13.59 0.26
N LYS A 755 -43.02 -14.08 1.02
CA LYS A 755 -41.95 -13.21 1.62
C LYS A 755 -41.17 -12.47 0.55
N GLY A 756 -40.86 -13.11 -0.56
CA GLY A 756 -40.17 -12.48 -1.68
C GLY A 756 -41.03 -11.38 -2.33
N ALA A 757 -42.33 -11.63 -2.56
CA ALA A 757 -43.27 -10.66 -3.14
C ALA A 757 -43.48 -9.44 -2.22
N VAL A 758 -43.61 -9.65 -0.91
CA VAL A 758 -43.70 -8.55 0.07
C VAL A 758 -42.41 -7.76 0.11
N GLY A 759 -41.23 -8.45 0.09
CA GLY A 759 -39.92 -7.80 0.07
C GLY A 759 -39.76 -6.87 -1.15
N LEU A 760 -40.19 -7.34 -2.33
CA LEU A 760 -40.17 -6.54 -3.56
C LEU A 760 -41.14 -5.35 -3.52
N ALA A 761 -42.33 -5.54 -2.94
CA ALA A 761 -43.35 -4.49 -2.83
C ALA A 761 -42.90 -3.31 -1.93
N VAL A 762 -42.01 -3.55 -0.97
CA VAL A 762 -41.53 -2.52 -0.06
C VAL A 762 -40.12 -2.03 -0.42
N THR A 763 -39.51 -2.49 -1.51
CA THR A 763 -38.20 -2.01 -1.98
C THR A 763 -38.24 -0.50 -2.23
N GLY A 764 -37.36 0.24 -1.56
CA GLY A 764 -37.34 1.71 -1.61
C GLY A 764 -38.30 2.41 -0.64
N LEU A 765 -39.34 1.73 -0.11
CA LEU A 765 -40.25 2.31 0.89
C LEU A 765 -39.76 2.12 2.31
N VAL A 766 -39.19 0.95 2.60
CA VAL A 766 -38.62 0.60 3.91
C VAL A 766 -37.13 0.50 3.77
N PRO A 767 -36.37 1.46 4.33
CA PRO A 767 -34.91 1.37 4.33
C PRO A 767 -34.46 0.09 5.01
N THR A 768 -33.56 -0.63 4.37
CA THR A 768 -32.86 -1.77 4.98
C THR A 768 -31.43 -1.35 5.27
N PRO A 769 -30.90 -1.64 6.46
CA PRO A 769 -29.54 -1.26 6.77
C PRO A 769 -28.52 -1.86 5.79
N GLY A 770 -27.56 -1.05 5.38
CA GLY A 770 -26.33 -1.42 4.69
C GLY A 770 -26.50 -2.23 3.40
N VAL A 771 -25.72 -3.26 3.28
CA VAL A 771 -25.69 -4.19 2.12
C VAL A 771 -27.07 -4.80 1.82
N GLY A 772 -27.98 -4.82 2.80
CA GLY A 772 -29.37 -5.28 2.59
C GLY A 772 -30.15 -4.42 1.59
N GLN A 773 -29.90 -3.12 1.52
CA GLN A 773 -30.53 -2.22 0.52
C GLN A 773 -30.03 -2.56 -0.89
N TYR A 774 -28.73 -2.72 -1.08
CA TYR A 774 -28.12 -3.17 -2.33
C TYR A 774 -28.75 -4.49 -2.81
N TRP A 775 -28.78 -5.51 -1.96
CA TRP A 775 -29.32 -6.83 -2.31
C TRP A 775 -30.81 -6.79 -2.64
N ARG A 776 -31.59 -5.91 -2.01
CA ARG A 776 -33.02 -5.74 -2.36
C ARG A 776 -33.16 -5.13 -3.75
N PHE A 777 -32.43 -4.08 -4.08
CA PHE A 777 -32.47 -3.48 -5.41
C PHE A 777 -31.87 -4.41 -6.47
N HIS A 778 -30.86 -5.17 -6.12
CA HIS A 778 -30.32 -6.22 -6.98
C HIS A 778 -31.37 -7.32 -7.25
N THR A 779 -32.09 -7.78 -6.23
CA THR A 779 -33.17 -8.76 -6.39
C THR A 779 -34.34 -8.17 -7.20
N GLN A 780 -34.67 -6.90 -7.00
CA GLN A 780 -35.65 -6.20 -7.79
C GLN A 780 -35.22 -6.10 -9.25
N SER A 781 -34.00 -5.75 -9.53
CA SER A 781 -33.49 -5.65 -10.91
C SER A 781 -33.56 -7.00 -11.64
N GLN A 782 -33.22 -8.11 -10.97
CA GLN A 782 -33.39 -9.45 -11.52
C GLN A 782 -34.85 -9.79 -11.80
N PHE A 783 -35.78 -9.39 -10.90
CA PHE A 783 -37.22 -9.58 -11.10
C PHE A 783 -37.76 -8.78 -12.28
N LEU A 784 -37.31 -7.52 -12.42
CA LEU A 784 -37.73 -6.66 -13.55
C LEU A 784 -37.15 -7.16 -14.87
N SER A 785 -35.88 -7.59 -14.90
CA SER A 785 -35.22 -8.15 -16.08
C SER A 785 -35.95 -9.40 -16.59
N ARG A 786 -36.31 -10.32 -15.70
CA ARG A 786 -37.05 -11.56 -16.08
C ARG A 786 -38.41 -11.32 -16.67
N ARG A 787 -39.03 -10.18 -16.49
CA ARG A 787 -40.33 -9.79 -17.00
C ARG A 787 -40.26 -8.84 -18.19
N TYR A 788 -39.08 -8.42 -18.55
CA TYR A 788 -38.87 -7.52 -19.67
C TYR A 788 -38.51 -8.33 -20.90
N SER A 789 -39.31 -8.14 -21.94
CA SER A 789 -38.99 -8.64 -23.30
C SER A 789 -38.48 -7.46 -24.11
N ALA A 790 -37.17 -7.52 -24.45
CA ALA A 790 -36.50 -6.45 -25.17
C ALA A 790 -36.95 -6.41 -26.64
N PRO A 791 -37.68 -5.37 -27.11
CA PRO A 791 -38.01 -5.21 -28.53
C PRO A 791 -36.72 -4.92 -29.35
N PRO A 792 -36.70 -5.17 -30.68
CA PRO A 792 -35.56 -4.83 -31.52
C PRO A 792 -35.20 -3.33 -31.48
N TYR A 793 -33.89 -3.03 -31.54
CA TYR A 793 -33.38 -1.67 -31.54
C TYR A 793 -32.47 -1.42 -32.75
N ALA A 794 -32.76 -0.34 -33.51
CA ALA A 794 -32.09 -0.02 -34.76
C ALA A 794 -31.10 1.16 -34.67
N GLY A 795 -30.77 1.66 -33.46
CA GLY A 795 -29.80 2.74 -33.27
C GLY A 795 -28.37 2.26 -33.14
N PRO A 796 -27.39 3.19 -33.27
CA PRO A 796 -25.97 2.88 -33.07
C PRO A 796 -25.73 2.34 -31.66
N THR A 797 -25.00 1.20 -31.57
CA THR A 797 -24.81 0.54 -30.29
C THR A 797 -23.38 0.02 -30.15
N LEU A 798 -22.71 0.36 -29.04
CA LEU A 798 -21.47 -0.24 -28.59
C LEU A 798 -21.77 -1.21 -27.45
N VAL A 799 -21.32 -2.45 -27.59
CA VAL A 799 -21.38 -3.47 -26.52
C VAL A 799 -19.97 -3.71 -26.01
N VAL A 800 -19.72 -3.42 -24.75
CA VAL A 800 -18.43 -3.68 -24.09
C VAL A 800 -18.65 -4.80 -23.10
N VAL A 801 -17.91 -5.91 -23.24
CA VAL A 801 -18.03 -7.11 -22.40
C VAL A 801 -16.71 -7.49 -21.78
N ALA A 802 -16.76 -8.07 -20.57
CA ALA A 802 -15.61 -8.70 -19.96
C ALA A 802 -15.25 -10.00 -20.71
N GLU A 803 -13.98 -10.38 -20.74
CA GLU A 803 -13.47 -11.56 -21.46
C GLU A 803 -14.23 -12.85 -21.14
N SER A 804 -14.69 -12.98 -19.90
CA SER A 804 -15.44 -14.17 -19.44
C SER A 804 -16.82 -14.35 -20.07
N GLY A 805 -17.38 -13.32 -20.74
CA GLY A 805 -18.76 -13.29 -21.24
C GLY A 805 -18.95 -13.17 -22.76
N GLU A 806 -17.86 -13.13 -23.55
CA GLU A 806 -17.91 -12.75 -24.97
C GLU A 806 -18.84 -13.57 -25.85
N SER A 807 -18.76 -14.90 -25.76
CA SER A 807 -19.52 -15.79 -26.66
C SER A 807 -21.04 -15.75 -26.41
N GLU A 808 -21.43 -15.62 -25.13
CA GLU A 808 -22.81 -15.52 -24.72
C GLU A 808 -23.42 -14.16 -25.08
N ALA A 809 -22.66 -13.08 -24.87
CA ALA A 809 -23.05 -11.74 -25.21
C ALA A 809 -23.40 -11.57 -26.69
N ARG A 810 -22.54 -12.04 -27.59
CA ARG A 810 -22.75 -11.93 -29.04
C ARG A 810 -24.06 -12.58 -29.48
N ALA A 811 -24.31 -13.82 -29.04
CA ALA A 811 -25.49 -14.55 -29.39
C ALA A 811 -26.82 -13.91 -28.93
N GLN A 812 -26.77 -13.20 -27.80
CA GLN A 812 -27.95 -12.51 -27.26
C GLN A 812 -28.16 -11.17 -27.97
N TRP A 813 -27.14 -10.35 -28.21
CA TRP A 813 -27.26 -9.06 -28.87
C TRP A 813 -27.63 -9.14 -30.34
N ASP A 814 -27.15 -10.15 -31.11
CA ASP A 814 -27.50 -10.39 -32.52
C ASP A 814 -29.01 -10.49 -32.76
N ARG A 815 -29.78 -10.93 -31.77
CA ARG A 815 -31.25 -11.07 -31.87
C ARG A 815 -32.00 -9.74 -31.65
N HIS A 816 -31.36 -8.79 -30.96
CA HIS A 816 -32.01 -7.55 -30.51
C HIS A 816 -31.52 -6.29 -31.22
N LEU A 817 -30.30 -6.30 -31.78
CA LEU A 817 -29.73 -5.18 -32.49
C LEU A 817 -29.93 -5.33 -34.00
N THR A 818 -30.71 -4.43 -34.60
CA THR A 818 -31.00 -4.40 -36.03
C THR A 818 -30.34 -3.24 -36.78
N GLY A 819 -29.69 -2.32 -36.03
CA GLY A 819 -28.88 -1.20 -36.53
C GLY A 819 -27.40 -1.45 -36.52
N PRO A 820 -26.56 -0.43 -36.77
CA PRO A 820 -25.11 -0.54 -36.68
C PRO A 820 -24.68 -0.78 -35.24
N TRP A 821 -23.93 -1.84 -35.01
CA TRP A 821 -23.38 -2.12 -33.68
C TRP A 821 -21.99 -2.70 -33.73
N GLN A 822 -21.24 -2.47 -32.67
CA GLN A 822 -19.88 -2.97 -32.46
C GLN A 822 -19.82 -3.69 -31.11
N MET A 823 -18.93 -4.69 -31.00
CA MET A 823 -18.63 -5.34 -29.75
C MET A 823 -17.13 -5.27 -29.49
N ALA A 824 -16.77 -4.88 -28.27
CA ALA A 824 -15.41 -4.86 -27.77
C ALA A 824 -15.30 -5.69 -26.51
N THR A 825 -14.24 -6.47 -26.42
CA THR A 825 -13.90 -7.29 -25.24
C THR A 825 -12.81 -6.58 -24.46
N VAL A 826 -12.95 -6.54 -23.15
CA VAL A 826 -11.99 -5.89 -22.24
C VAL A 826 -11.57 -6.88 -21.15
N PRO A 827 -10.32 -6.80 -20.68
CA PRO A 827 -9.85 -7.60 -19.56
C PRO A 827 -10.66 -7.33 -18.29
N GLY A 828 -10.69 -8.30 -17.39
CA GLY A 828 -11.41 -8.22 -16.12
C GLY A 828 -12.69 -9.05 -16.08
N ASP A 829 -13.47 -8.83 -15.02
CA ASP A 829 -14.76 -9.46 -14.78
C ASP A 829 -15.90 -8.42 -14.75
N HIS A 830 -17.14 -8.89 -14.50
CA HIS A 830 -18.35 -8.06 -14.45
C HIS A 830 -18.25 -6.78 -13.60
N ASN A 831 -17.42 -6.76 -12.58
CA ASN A 831 -17.29 -5.64 -11.66
C ASN A 831 -15.98 -4.84 -11.81
N SER A 832 -14.93 -5.48 -12.32
CA SER A 832 -13.57 -4.91 -12.33
C SER A 832 -13.23 -4.15 -13.61
N PHE A 833 -13.82 -4.45 -14.77
CA PHE A 833 -13.45 -3.83 -16.06
C PHE A 833 -13.75 -2.31 -16.14
N LEU A 834 -14.61 -1.76 -15.24
CA LEU A 834 -14.84 -0.33 -15.05
C LEU A 834 -13.96 0.31 -13.98
N ARG A 835 -12.99 -0.44 -13.45
CA ARG A 835 -12.05 -0.01 -12.39
C ARG A 835 -10.61 -0.17 -12.87
N ASP A 836 -9.69 0.50 -12.21
CA ASP A 836 -8.25 0.31 -12.46
C ASP A 836 -7.83 -1.14 -12.15
N PRO A 837 -6.93 -1.73 -12.95
CA PRO A 837 -6.21 -1.14 -14.07
C PRO A 837 -6.97 -1.22 -15.42
N TYR A 838 -8.10 -1.92 -15.51
CA TYR A 838 -8.78 -2.27 -16.77
C TYR A 838 -9.58 -1.11 -17.38
N VAL A 839 -9.98 -0.13 -16.58
CA VAL A 839 -10.83 1.00 -17.03
C VAL A 839 -10.18 1.86 -18.10
N THR A 840 -8.86 1.91 -18.16
CA THR A 840 -8.12 2.66 -19.21
C THR A 840 -8.47 2.11 -20.59
N ARG A 841 -8.43 0.79 -20.76
CA ARG A 841 -8.80 0.16 -22.03
C ARG A 841 -10.28 0.36 -22.37
N THR A 842 -11.14 0.25 -21.38
CA THR A 842 -12.58 0.55 -21.52
C THR A 842 -12.78 2.01 -21.95
N GLY A 843 -12.06 2.94 -21.35
CA GLY A 843 -12.11 4.37 -21.68
C GLY A 843 -11.70 4.67 -23.13
N GLU A 844 -10.58 4.10 -23.60
CA GLU A 844 -10.13 4.23 -24.98
C GLU A 844 -11.22 3.81 -25.98
N ILE A 845 -11.83 2.66 -25.78
CA ILE A 845 -12.91 2.13 -26.63
C ILE A 845 -14.11 3.07 -26.64
N VAL A 846 -14.50 3.59 -25.48
CA VAL A 846 -15.64 4.51 -25.35
C VAL A 846 -15.34 5.85 -26.01
N VAL A 847 -14.15 6.42 -25.83
CA VAL A 847 -13.73 7.68 -26.46
C VAL A 847 -13.77 7.56 -27.98
N GLU A 848 -13.22 6.48 -28.53
CA GLU A 848 -13.23 6.23 -29.97
C GLU A 848 -14.65 6.08 -30.53
N ALA A 849 -15.49 5.29 -29.88
CA ALA A 849 -16.89 5.08 -30.30
C ALA A 849 -17.72 6.38 -30.23
N LEU A 850 -17.54 7.19 -29.17
CA LEU A 850 -18.19 8.49 -29.05
C LEU A 850 -17.74 9.46 -30.15
N ALA A 851 -16.47 9.47 -30.52
CA ALA A 851 -15.95 10.29 -31.62
C ALA A 851 -16.55 9.86 -32.96
N GLN A 852 -16.53 8.57 -33.26
CA GLN A 852 -17.15 8.02 -34.49
C GLN A 852 -18.63 8.33 -34.59
N ALA A 853 -19.37 8.22 -33.49
CA ALA A 853 -20.80 8.48 -33.46
C ALA A 853 -21.11 9.98 -33.66
N ARG A 854 -20.33 10.89 -33.09
CA ARG A 854 -20.49 12.35 -33.31
C ARG A 854 -20.24 12.79 -34.75
N GLU A 855 -19.33 12.12 -35.43
CA GLU A 855 -18.98 12.41 -36.81
C GLU A 855 -19.90 11.67 -37.82
N GLY A 856 -20.87 10.93 -37.34
CA GLY A 856 -21.77 10.13 -38.19
C GLY A 856 -21.06 8.94 -38.88
N ARG A 857 -19.89 8.55 -38.39
CA ARG A 857 -19.04 7.48 -38.97
C ARG A 857 -19.13 6.17 -38.20
N PHE A 858 -19.97 6.08 -37.18
CA PHE A 858 -20.11 4.84 -36.42
C PHE A 858 -20.69 3.73 -37.30
N ALA A 859 -19.83 2.88 -37.85
CA ALA A 859 -20.16 1.77 -38.72
C ALA A 859 -20.06 0.47 -37.93
N GLY A 860 -21.15 -0.25 -37.81
CA GLY A 860 -21.18 -1.58 -37.18
C GLY A 860 -21.04 -2.71 -38.17
N GLN A 861 -20.82 -3.93 -37.69
CA GLN A 861 -21.03 -5.11 -38.48
C GLN A 861 -22.53 -5.18 -38.88
N ALA A 862 -22.76 -5.30 -40.17
CA ALA A 862 -24.15 -5.50 -40.63
C ALA A 862 -24.68 -6.83 -40.04
N PRO A 863 -25.96 -6.91 -39.63
CA PRO A 863 -26.57 -8.17 -39.19
C PRO A 863 -26.45 -9.19 -40.33
N ALA A 864 -26.00 -10.41 -39.97
CA ALA A 864 -26.00 -11.50 -40.94
C ALA A 864 -27.43 -11.69 -41.50
N PRO A 865 -27.59 -11.86 -42.83
CA PRO A 865 -28.92 -12.08 -43.39
C PRO A 865 -29.55 -13.31 -42.74
N SER A 866 -30.80 -13.20 -42.31
CA SER A 866 -31.58 -14.27 -41.68
C SER A 866 -31.69 -15.48 -42.61
N GLY A 867 -30.69 -16.34 -42.58
CA GLY A 867 -30.67 -17.61 -43.25
C GLY A 867 -30.96 -18.74 -42.26
N ARG A 868 -31.86 -19.64 -42.66
CA ARG A 868 -32.34 -20.86 -42.00
C ARG A 868 -31.28 -21.53 -41.10
N PRO A 869 -31.70 -22.17 -39.99
CA PRO A 869 -30.75 -22.88 -39.11
C PRO A 869 -30.15 -24.07 -39.87
N PRO A 870 -28.80 -24.27 -39.80
CA PRO A 870 -28.18 -25.48 -40.26
C PRO A 870 -28.54 -26.63 -39.29
N GLY A 871 -28.97 -27.72 -39.89
CA GLY A 871 -29.35 -28.95 -39.19
C GLY A 871 -28.24 -29.51 -38.33
N ALA A 872 -28.65 -30.18 -37.27
CA ALA A 872 -27.82 -30.89 -36.31
C ALA A 872 -26.89 -31.92 -37.02
N GLY A 873 -25.59 -31.58 -37.02
CA GLY A 873 -24.51 -32.52 -37.27
C GLY A 873 -23.85 -32.89 -35.94
N VAL A 874 -24.10 -34.12 -35.52
CA VAL A 874 -23.43 -34.72 -34.36
C VAL A 874 -21.96 -34.86 -34.68
N VAL A 875 -21.10 -34.10 -34.01
CA VAL A 875 -19.66 -34.34 -33.97
C VAL A 875 -19.31 -34.99 -32.62
N THR A 876 -19.08 -36.30 -32.68
CA THR A 876 -18.50 -37.08 -31.58
C THR A 876 -17.05 -36.71 -31.39
N LEU A 877 -16.70 -36.22 -30.22
CA LEU A 877 -15.32 -36.10 -29.75
C LEU A 877 -14.92 -37.34 -28.92
N PRO A 878 -13.68 -37.83 -29.02
CA PRO A 878 -13.25 -39.06 -28.33
C PRO A 878 -12.78 -38.74 -26.90
N GLY A 879 -13.27 -39.52 -25.97
CA GLY A 879 -12.74 -40.03 -24.72
C GLY A 879 -11.80 -39.20 -23.87
N ALA A 880 -12.34 -38.62 -22.79
CA ALA A 880 -11.57 -38.35 -21.57
C ALA A 880 -12.26 -39.06 -20.40
N THR A 881 -11.56 -40.04 -19.83
CA THR A 881 -11.95 -40.85 -18.70
C THR A 881 -11.99 -40.02 -17.42
N SER A 882 -13.14 -39.99 -16.77
CA SER A 882 -13.33 -39.49 -15.40
C SER A 882 -12.92 -40.60 -14.39
N PRO A 883 -12.27 -40.28 -13.26
CA PRO A 883 -12.31 -41.14 -12.10
C PRO A 883 -13.51 -40.77 -11.22
N GLY A 884 -14.33 -41.79 -10.91
CA GLY A 884 -15.49 -41.68 -10.05
C GLY A 884 -15.15 -41.49 -8.57
N PRO A 885 -16.12 -41.10 -7.72
CA PRO A 885 -15.92 -40.82 -6.33
C PRO A 885 -15.95 -42.11 -5.50
N GLY A 886 -14.88 -42.35 -4.75
CA GLY A 886 -14.84 -43.40 -3.71
C GLY A 886 -15.46 -42.85 -2.43
N VAL A 887 -16.52 -43.46 -2.01
CA VAL A 887 -17.10 -43.40 -0.67
C VAL A 887 -16.26 -44.27 0.25
N GLY A 888 -15.83 -43.73 1.40
CA GLY A 888 -15.16 -44.48 2.46
C GLY A 888 -15.31 -43.80 3.78
N THR A 889 -16.23 -44.31 4.56
CA THR A 889 -16.47 -44.01 5.99
C THR A 889 -15.28 -44.44 6.85
N ALA A 890 -14.77 -43.58 7.70
CA ALA A 890 -14.53 -43.76 9.15
C ALA A 890 -14.01 -42.47 9.76
#